data_6a84c62ca51ffbf60f864fbaa4b8b3a2
#
_entry.id   6a84c62ca51ffbf60f864fbaa4b8b3a2
#
_cell.length_a   1.000
_cell.length_b   1.000
_cell.length_c   1.000
_cell.angle_alpha   90.00
_cell.angle_beta   90.00
_cell.angle_gamma   90.00
#
_symmetry.space_group_name_H-M   'P 1'
#
loop_
_entity.id
_entity.type
_entity.pdbx_description
1 polymer ?
#
loop_
_entity_poly.entity_id
_entity_poly.type
_entity_poly.pdbx_seq_one_letter_code
_entity_poly.pdbx_strand_id
1 'polypeptide(L)'
;NMGTPLIIIDGVQKDSGNLNNLDFNDIESVSVLKDASAAIYGMQAANGVVVITTKRGQKNQKLKVNVNGYYGWQLPSNYPKPASAEDYLAAIIQTETINGTPRTVTKEEYQKWVDKVDEDHTSFDWYKYIWVSAPQSYVNANVSGGTEKVRYYLSLGHIDQEGNIRGFKGFNRTNMQSNIDIDITNRFKVGVAINGRIETTDNPGLPGDDYNLPIYGAYNNLPTKKPYANNNPKYPAISAPWAQDSFGWMNYEHAGSYKDQWKVIQINGTAEYEILKGLKARGLFSYWLANRRQSNREYSYKFYEYDKESDVYNVVETGTARYTERSMEMKEELTSNIQLSYENTFALHHVNAVVGFEAKKGTYPRMYALGNPPANGIPYIDKTSLSNFTDGIGNPQTRMGYIGRLNYDYANKYIIELSGRYDGSYRYKRGKRWGFFPSASIGYRVTEEKFWQDVDFLKDNITNLKIRASYGVLGEELGTALSHIVGYNYNSGGAVIDGGLVTGSTVTGLATDNITWGKSKILNIGIDLGFLDNRLNASFDYFNRDQTGLLASRYDVQIPEEVGFSLPQENLNSNYARGFDASVNWRDRIGDVNYTVGGNVTYSRWYVGDRYKPRFSSEWQKFRYQAGNIKGRYTDVEFSLVSDGQFQSWEEIANHPVDQDHQGNITLKPGDAKYKDMNGDGLINDADWRPIGYRKGGTPWVNFAFNLALDWKGIDFRADFVGATAYTYVQQGFLRYFDPNKNLSQYLWDNSTRLVDIWDADSGFNIGKYPLALRTRNNSDCTHWPSDFWYTNMTYLKMRNVEIGYTLPQKWTSKVGISRCRFYVSGQNLFALKNIDIDIDPEITAENGMAYPNMKVVNFGFSVDF
;
A
#
# COMPACT_ATOMS: atom_id res chain seq x y z
N ASN A 1 4.19 12.59 -4.53
CA ASN A 1 3.17 11.86 -3.75
C ASN A 1 1.97 11.62 -4.63
N MET A 2 1.78 10.38 -5.05
CA MET A 2 0.48 9.99 -5.60
C MET A 2 -0.47 9.89 -4.41
N GLY A 3 -1.42 10.83 -4.32
CA GLY A 3 -2.42 10.81 -3.27
C GLY A 3 -3.36 9.62 -3.43
N THR A 4 -3.93 9.15 -2.32
CA THR A 4 -4.93 8.09 -2.33
C THR A 4 -6.24 8.59 -2.95
N PRO A 5 -7.03 7.74 -3.63
CA PRO A 5 -8.33 8.12 -4.14
C PRO A 5 -9.30 8.43 -2.98
N LEU A 6 -10.28 9.28 -3.25
CA LEU A 6 -11.36 9.54 -2.32
C LEU A 6 -12.34 8.37 -2.31
N ILE A 7 -12.72 7.89 -1.13
CA ILE A 7 -13.72 6.83 -0.99
C ILE A 7 -15.06 7.46 -0.58
N ILE A 8 -16.12 7.11 -1.31
CA ILE A 8 -17.51 7.51 -0.98
C ILE A 8 -18.30 6.24 -0.66
N ILE A 9 -18.88 6.15 0.53
CA ILE A 9 -19.72 5.02 0.93
C ILE A 9 -21.12 5.57 1.20
N ASP A 10 -22.10 5.17 0.42
CA ASP A 10 -23.51 5.62 0.49
C ASP A 10 -23.65 7.16 0.53
N GLY A 11 -22.80 7.85 -0.23
CA GLY A 11 -22.80 9.31 -0.34
C GLY A 11 -22.02 10.05 0.74
N VAL A 12 -21.32 9.35 1.64
CA VAL A 12 -20.48 9.93 2.69
C VAL A 12 -19.01 9.75 2.36
N GLN A 13 -18.26 10.85 2.41
CA GLN A 13 -16.79 10.82 2.21
C GLN A 13 -16.08 10.08 3.34
N LYS A 14 -15.15 9.20 2.99
CA LYS A 14 -14.29 8.43 3.89
C LYS A 14 -12.84 8.47 3.45
N ASP A 15 -11.94 8.27 4.39
CA ASP A 15 -10.54 8.06 4.08
C ASP A 15 -10.32 6.69 3.41
N SER A 16 -9.27 6.56 2.60
CA SER A 16 -8.98 5.35 1.81
C SER A 16 -8.87 4.07 2.64
N GLY A 17 -8.39 4.16 3.88
CA GLY A 17 -8.32 3.02 4.81
C GLY A 17 -9.68 2.41 5.17
N ASN A 18 -10.79 3.11 4.94
CA ASN A 18 -12.12 2.58 5.24
C ASN A 18 -12.64 1.55 4.22
N LEU A 19 -12.05 1.49 3.01
CA LEU A 19 -12.42 0.48 2.02
C LEU A 19 -12.15 -0.95 2.52
N ASN A 20 -10.96 -1.17 3.07
CA ASN A 20 -10.55 -2.49 3.57
C ASN A 20 -11.33 -2.94 4.82
N ASN A 21 -12.10 -2.04 5.40
CA ASN A 21 -12.83 -2.26 6.64
C ASN A 21 -14.31 -2.61 6.44
N LEU A 22 -14.82 -2.54 5.21
CA LEU A 22 -16.15 -3.00 4.87
C LEU A 22 -16.18 -4.53 4.75
N ASP A 23 -17.33 -5.11 5.08
CA ASP A 23 -17.61 -6.48 4.68
C ASP A 23 -17.99 -6.49 3.19
N PHE A 24 -17.26 -7.28 2.39
CA PHE A 24 -17.48 -7.32 0.94
C PHE A 24 -18.85 -7.88 0.57
N ASN A 25 -19.47 -8.69 1.45
CA ASN A 25 -20.83 -9.18 1.23
C ASN A 25 -21.90 -8.09 1.39
N ASP A 26 -21.58 -6.97 2.01
CA ASP A 26 -22.48 -5.84 2.15
C ASP A 26 -22.44 -4.87 0.95
N ILE A 27 -21.51 -5.08 0.03
CA ILE A 27 -21.32 -4.21 -1.15
C ILE A 27 -22.29 -4.64 -2.26
N GLU A 28 -23.05 -3.68 -2.78
CA GLU A 28 -23.90 -3.84 -3.96
C GLU A 28 -23.14 -3.50 -5.24
N SER A 29 -22.43 -2.35 -5.24
CA SER A 29 -21.66 -1.91 -6.39
C SER A 29 -20.47 -1.05 -6.02
N VAL A 30 -19.47 -1.08 -6.91
CA VAL A 30 -18.28 -0.21 -6.84
C VAL A 30 -18.11 0.48 -8.19
N SER A 31 -18.01 1.81 -8.17
CA SER A 31 -17.73 2.62 -9.36
C SER A 31 -16.48 3.44 -9.15
N VAL A 32 -15.61 3.48 -10.15
CA VAL A 32 -14.36 4.23 -10.10
C VAL A 32 -14.42 5.38 -11.10
N LEU A 33 -14.33 6.61 -10.61
CA LEU A 33 -14.33 7.83 -11.39
C LEU A 33 -12.90 8.34 -11.52
N LYS A 34 -12.37 8.34 -12.72
CA LYS A 34 -10.96 8.70 -13.00
C LYS A 34 -10.81 10.06 -13.68
N ASP A 35 -11.89 10.59 -14.24
CA ASP A 35 -11.94 11.78 -15.08
C ASP A 35 -12.58 12.99 -14.37
N ALA A 36 -12.96 13.98 -15.15
CA ALA A 36 -13.59 15.21 -14.68
C ALA A 36 -14.92 15.00 -13.95
N SER A 37 -15.60 13.86 -14.13
CA SER A 37 -16.84 13.52 -13.40
C SER A 37 -16.62 13.36 -11.88
N ALA A 38 -15.38 13.08 -11.46
CA ALA A 38 -14.97 13.06 -10.07
C ALA A 38 -15.13 14.43 -9.37
N ALA A 39 -15.18 15.53 -10.12
CA ALA A 39 -15.25 16.90 -9.58
C ALA A 39 -16.45 17.12 -8.65
N ILE A 40 -17.56 16.43 -8.87
CA ILE A 40 -18.77 16.58 -8.03
C ILE A 40 -18.54 16.12 -6.59
N TYR A 41 -17.56 15.25 -6.33
CA TYR A 41 -17.27 14.70 -4.99
C TYR A 41 -16.30 15.54 -4.16
N GLY A 42 -15.81 16.67 -4.72
CA GLY A 42 -15.15 17.72 -3.95
C GLY A 42 -13.64 17.65 -3.88
N MET A 43 -13.15 18.30 -2.86
CA MET A 43 -11.78 18.79 -2.70
C MET A 43 -10.68 17.72 -2.52
N GLN A 44 -11.01 16.46 -2.41
CA GLN A 44 -10.04 15.37 -2.33
C GLN A 44 -10.12 14.42 -3.54
N ALA A 45 -10.99 14.76 -4.50
CA ALA A 45 -11.23 13.96 -5.70
C ALA A 45 -10.10 14.04 -6.75
N ALA A 46 -9.08 14.88 -6.52
CA ALA A 46 -7.98 15.09 -7.47
C ALA A 46 -7.28 13.78 -7.89
N ASN A 47 -7.30 12.76 -7.05
CA ASN A 47 -6.69 11.44 -7.33
C ASN A 47 -7.70 10.35 -7.77
N GLY A 48 -8.89 10.79 -8.20
CA GLY A 48 -10.02 9.90 -8.52
C GLY A 48 -10.91 9.62 -7.32
N VAL A 49 -12.07 9.01 -7.60
CA VAL A 49 -13.07 8.69 -6.58
C VAL A 49 -13.51 7.24 -6.75
N VAL A 50 -13.60 6.50 -5.65
CA VAL A 50 -14.24 5.19 -5.58
C VAL A 50 -15.57 5.34 -4.86
N VAL A 51 -16.66 5.11 -5.58
CA VAL A 51 -18.02 5.19 -5.05
C VAL A 51 -18.51 3.78 -4.75
N ILE A 52 -18.90 3.56 -3.51
CA ILE A 52 -19.39 2.27 -3.02
C ILE A 52 -20.83 2.46 -2.56
N THR A 53 -21.71 1.58 -3.04
CA THR A 53 -23.09 1.47 -2.59
C THR A 53 -23.27 0.18 -1.83
N THR A 54 -23.85 0.25 -0.64
CA THR A 54 -24.15 -0.94 0.16
C THR A 54 -25.52 -1.52 -0.17
N LYS A 55 -25.67 -2.85 0.05
CA LYS A 55 -26.89 -3.59 -0.23
C LYS A 55 -28.09 -3.06 0.56
N ARG A 56 -29.26 -3.08 -0.10
CA ARG A 56 -30.55 -2.66 0.46
C ARG A 56 -31.64 -3.69 0.16
N GLY A 57 -32.71 -3.70 0.94
CA GLY A 57 -33.90 -4.47 0.62
C GLY A 57 -34.64 -3.89 -0.60
N GLN A 58 -35.46 -4.72 -1.24
CA GLN A 58 -36.30 -4.32 -2.38
C GLN A 58 -37.78 -4.27 -1.98
N LYS A 59 -38.60 -3.45 -2.68
CA LYS A 59 -40.04 -3.41 -2.46
C LYS A 59 -40.68 -4.78 -2.77
N ASN A 60 -41.62 -5.17 -1.90
CA ASN A 60 -42.35 -6.43 -2.04
C ASN A 60 -41.46 -7.66 -2.12
N GLN A 61 -40.23 -7.57 -1.56
CA GLN A 61 -39.30 -8.68 -1.48
C GLN A 61 -39.69 -9.61 -0.32
N LYS A 62 -39.87 -10.89 -0.62
CA LYS A 62 -39.97 -11.91 0.44
C LYS A 62 -38.71 -11.93 1.26
N LEU A 63 -38.86 -12.35 2.52
CA LEU A 63 -37.68 -12.55 3.39
C LEU A 63 -36.68 -13.49 2.70
N LYS A 64 -35.45 -13.00 2.58
CA LYS A 64 -34.32 -13.74 2.05
C LYS A 64 -33.20 -13.74 3.09
N VAL A 65 -32.73 -14.92 3.43
CA VAL A 65 -31.61 -15.11 4.36
C VAL A 65 -30.46 -15.71 3.56
N ASN A 66 -29.28 -15.11 3.66
CA ASN A 66 -28.07 -15.66 3.09
C ASN A 66 -27.04 -15.89 4.18
N VAL A 67 -26.42 -17.06 4.16
CA VAL A 67 -25.27 -17.40 5.02
C VAL A 67 -24.14 -17.86 4.14
N ASN A 68 -22.99 -17.24 4.31
CA ASN A 68 -21.78 -17.65 3.60
C ASN A 68 -20.57 -17.61 4.53
N GLY A 69 -19.56 -18.39 4.19
CA GLY A 69 -18.34 -18.44 4.96
C GLY A 69 -17.29 -19.28 4.30
N TYR A 70 -16.07 -19.14 4.82
CA TYR A 70 -14.95 -19.99 4.42
C TYR A 70 -14.03 -20.27 5.61
N TYR A 71 -13.28 -21.34 5.45
CA TYR A 71 -12.13 -21.68 6.27
C TYR A 71 -10.95 -21.97 5.36
N GLY A 72 -9.78 -21.50 5.73
CA GLY A 72 -8.60 -21.65 4.87
C GLY A 72 -7.29 -21.36 5.58
N TRP A 73 -6.23 -21.32 4.80
CA TRP A 73 -4.88 -21.10 5.29
C TRP A 73 -4.17 -20.02 4.48
N GLN A 74 -3.41 -19.23 5.21
CA GLN A 74 -2.43 -18.29 4.70
C GLN A 74 -1.07 -18.96 4.73
N LEU A 75 -0.40 -18.99 3.59
CA LEU A 75 0.89 -19.67 3.39
C LEU A 75 1.94 -18.62 3.05
N PRO A 76 2.97 -18.40 3.88
CA PRO A 76 4.05 -17.47 3.57
C PRO A 76 4.77 -17.85 2.27
N SER A 77 5.07 -16.87 1.44
CA SER A 77 5.76 -17.08 0.17
C SER A 77 6.50 -15.82 -0.28
N ASN A 78 7.39 -16.00 -1.26
CA ASN A 78 8.11 -14.89 -1.88
C ASN A 78 8.93 -14.06 -0.85
N TYR A 79 9.65 -14.75 0.01
CA TYR A 79 10.60 -14.16 0.94
C TYR A 79 11.98 -14.76 0.64
N PRO A 80 13.02 -13.95 0.41
CA PRO A 80 14.37 -14.45 0.12
C PRO A 80 14.86 -15.32 1.28
N LYS A 81 15.38 -16.50 0.97
CA LYS A 81 15.86 -17.43 1.99
C LYS A 81 17.24 -17.04 2.47
N PRO A 82 17.51 -17.06 3.78
CA PRO A 82 18.86 -16.95 4.33
C PRO A 82 19.67 -18.21 4.02
N ALA A 83 20.99 -18.09 4.00
CA ALA A 83 21.90 -19.19 3.74
C ALA A 83 21.87 -20.23 4.85
N SER A 84 22.24 -21.46 4.50
CA SER A 84 22.47 -22.55 5.46
C SER A 84 23.68 -22.26 6.35
N ALA A 85 23.87 -23.04 7.42
CA ALA A 85 25.02 -22.89 8.30
C ALA A 85 26.33 -23.18 7.54
N GLU A 86 26.34 -24.19 6.69
CA GLU A 86 27.49 -24.56 5.88
C GLU A 86 27.92 -23.43 4.94
N ASP A 87 26.97 -22.84 4.23
CA ASP A 87 27.22 -21.75 3.28
C ASP A 87 27.58 -20.43 4.01
N TYR A 88 26.93 -20.16 5.14
CA TYR A 88 27.26 -19.02 5.98
C TYR A 88 28.69 -19.10 6.52
N LEU A 89 29.12 -20.28 7.02
CA LEU A 89 30.47 -20.50 7.50
C LEU A 89 31.49 -20.48 6.34
N ALA A 90 31.16 -21.03 5.18
CA ALA A 90 31.99 -20.94 3.98
C ALA A 90 32.23 -19.49 3.56
N ALA A 91 31.21 -18.63 3.61
CA ALA A 91 31.37 -17.20 3.31
C ALA A 91 32.26 -16.47 4.33
N ILE A 92 32.19 -16.85 5.62
CA ILE A 92 33.10 -16.33 6.65
C ILE A 92 34.53 -16.76 6.37
N ILE A 93 34.79 -18.07 6.15
CA ILE A 93 36.09 -18.64 5.85
C ILE A 93 36.68 -17.98 4.62
N GLN A 94 35.89 -17.83 3.56
CA GLN A 94 36.32 -17.14 2.34
C GLN A 94 36.75 -15.70 2.61
N THR A 95 35.94 -14.96 3.44
CA THR A 95 36.28 -13.59 3.82
C THR A 95 37.62 -13.52 4.57
N GLU A 96 37.82 -14.39 5.57
CA GLU A 96 39.03 -14.47 6.35
C GLU A 96 40.23 -14.87 5.51
N THR A 97 40.04 -15.80 4.56
CA THR A 97 41.06 -16.26 3.64
C THR A 97 41.56 -15.13 2.73
N ILE A 98 40.63 -14.41 2.09
CA ILE A 98 40.95 -13.32 1.16
C ILE A 98 41.60 -12.13 1.89
N ASN A 99 41.18 -11.85 3.09
CA ASN A 99 41.68 -10.71 3.87
C ASN A 99 42.96 -11.05 4.66
N GLY A 100 43.40 -12.31 4.67
CA GLY A 100 44.56 -12.77 5.43
C GLY A 100 44.35 -12.63 6.96
N THR A 101 43.12 -12.64 7.43
CA THR A 101 42.79 -12.55 8.87
C THR A 101 42.79 -13.93 9.53
N PRO A 102 43.02 -14.02 10.87
CA PRO A 102 42.94 -15.29 11.57
C PRO A 102 41.54 -15.94 11.39
N ARG A 103 41.53 -17.24 11.20
CA ARG A 103 40.29 -17.99 10.98
C ARG A 103 39.58 -18.23 12.29
N THR A 104 38.29 -17.89 12.31
CA THR A 104 37.41 -18.14 13.45
C THR A 104 36.87 -19.58 13.47
N VAL A 105 36.89 -20.26 12.31
CA VAL A 105 36.42 -21.63 12.14
C VAL A 105 37.54 -22.49 11.58
N THR A 106 37.86 -23.62 12.25
CA THR A 106 38.85 -24.59 11.77
C THR A 106 38.28 -25.50 10.66
N LYS A 107 39.12 -26.14 9.90
CA LYS A 107 38.69 -27.07 8.82
C LYS A 107 37.91 -28.25 9.41
N GLU A 108 38.34 -28.75 10.56
CA GLU A 108 37.71 -29.85 11.27
C GLU A 108 36.32 -29.44 11.79
N GLU A 109 36.20 -28.20 12.34
CA GLU A 109 34.91 -27.68 12.82
C GLU A 109 33.94 -27.44 11.66
N TYR A 110 34.39 -26.83 10.57
CA TYR A 110 33.58 -26.67 9.35
C TYR A 110 33.07 -27.98 8.81
N GLN A 111 33.94 -29.03 8.80
CA GLN A 111 33.56 -30.34 8.29
C GLN A 111 32.43 -30.96 9.11
N LYS A 112 32.35 -30.74 10.44
CA LYS A 112 31.25 -31.22 11.27
C LYS A 112 29.88 -30.62 10.82
N TRP A 113 29.90 -29.36 10.42
CA TRP A 113 28.68 -28.71 9.87
C TRP A 113 28.29 -29.26 8.50
N VAL A 114 29.23 -29.55 7.65
CA VAL A 114 29.03 -30.18 6.35
C VAL A 114 28.46 -31.59 6.52
N ASP A 115 29.05 -32.39 7.41
CA ASP A 115 28.68 -33.78 7.68
C ASP A 115 27.47 -33.92 8.61
N LYS A 116 27.03 -32.79 9.28
CA LYS A 116 25.90 -32.78 10.21
C LYS A 116 26.03 -33.84 11.29
N VAL A 117 27.20 -33.88 11.93
CA VAL A 117 27.60 -34.97 12.83
C VAL A 117 26.70 -35.12 14.07
N ASP A 118 26.04 -34.08 14.50
CA ASP A 118 25.12 -34.05 15.64
C ASP A 118 24.09 -32.92 15.53
N GLU A 119 23.20 -32.77 16.50
CA GLU A 119 22.19 -31.73 16.53
C GLU A 119 22.76 -30.29 16.66
N ASP A 120 23.93 -30.15 17.30
CA ASP A 120 24.56 -28.84 17.48
C ASP A 120 25.26 -28.36 16.19
N HIS A 121 25.61 -29.30 15.29
CA HIS A 121 26.17 -29.00 13.98
C HIS A 121 25.15 -29.17 12.84
N THR A 122 23.88 -28.94 13.11
CA THR A 122 22.82 -28.95 12.10
C THR A 122 22.28 -27.52 11.90
N SER A 123 22.22 -27.10 10.63
CA SER A 123 21.70 -25.76 10.25
C SER A 123 20.28 -25.53 10.76
N PHE A 124 20.05 -24.44 11.46
CA PHE A 124 18.72 -24.06 11.92
C PHE A 124 18.02 -23.18 10.88
N ASP A 125 16.90 -23.65 10.35
CA ASP A 125 16.11 -22.95 9.34
C ASP A 125 15.20 -21.90 9.98
N TRP A 126 15.74 -20.70 10.18
CA TRP A 126 15.03 -19.57 10.75
C TRP A 126 13.84 -19.12 9.91
N TYR A 127 13.90 -19.29 8.59
CA TYR A 127 12.77 -18.95 7.73
C TYR A 127 11.54 -19.82 8.05
N LYS A 128 11.72 -21.14 8.08
CA LYS A 128 10.61 -22.06 8.44
C LYS A 128 10.20 -21.96 9.90
N TYR A 129 11.12 -21.56 10.77
CA TYR A 129 10.80 -21.40 12.18
C TYR A 129 9.92 -20.18 12.43
N ILE A 130 10.23 -19.04 11.83
CA ILE A 130 9.54 -17.76 12.05
C ILE A 130 8.23 -17.69 11.26
N TRP A 131 8.30 -18.03 9.97
CA TRP A 131 7.15 -17.92 9.07
C TRP A 131 6.34 -19.22 9.08
N VAL A 132 5.13 -19.14 9.60
CA VAL A 132 4.25 -20.30 9.74
C VAL A 132 2.99 -20.15 8.92
N SER A 133 2.44 -21.28 8.48
CA SER A 133 1.10 -21.31 7.90
C SER A 133 0.09 -21.00 8.99
N ALA A 134 -0.83 -20.08 8.72
CA ALA A 134 -1.82 -19.63 9.68
C ALA A 134 -3.24 -19.83 9.14
N PRO A 135 -4.17 -20.37 9.95
CA PRO A 135 -5.55 -20.48 9.54
C PRO A 135 -6.24 -19.14 9.49
N GLN A 136 -7.27 -19.06 8.66
CA GLN A 136 -8.24 -17.98 8.66
C GLN A 136 -9.65 -18.50 8.49
N SER A 137 -10.60 -17.81 9.10
CA SER A 137 -12.00 -18.13 8.97
C SER A 137 -12.84 -16.88 8.74
N TYR A 138 -13.93 -17.05 8.02
CA TYR A 138 -14.88 -15.98 7.78
C TYR A 138 -16.30 -16.57 7.76
N VAL A 139 -17.23 -15.83 8.37
CA VAL A 139 -18.66 -16.12 8.29
C VAL A 139 -19.45 -14.82 8.18
N ASN A 140 -20.45 -14.78 7.32
CA ASN A 140 -21.42 -13.70 7.21
C ASN A 140 -22.82 -14.28 7.13
N ALA A 141 -23.73 -13.66 7.86
CA ALA A 141 -25.16 -13.93 7.75
C ALA A 141 -25.87 -12.61 7.46
N ASN A 142 -26.69 -12.58 6.41
CA ASN A 142 -27.47 -11.41 6.11
C ASN A 142 -28.94 -11.74 5.80
N VAL A 143 -29.77 -10.77 6.07
CA VAL A 143 -31.23 -10.86 5.92
C VAL A 143 -31.71 -9.63 5.16
N SER A 144 -32.47 -9.85 4.10
CA SER A 144 -33.10 -8.79 3.32
C SER A 144 -34.56 -9.06 3.07
N GLY A 145 -35.33 -7.99 2.94
CA GLY A 145 -36.75 -8.09 2.63
C GLY A 145 -37.42 -6.75 2.50
N GLY A 146 -38.70 -6.75 2.19
CA GLY A 146 -39.47 -5.50 2.16
C GLY A 146 -40.92 -5.69 1.82
N THR A 147 -41.69 -4.75 2.31
CA THR A 147 -43.09 -4.52 1.93
C THR A 147 -43.17 -3.41 0.88
N GLU A 148 -44.34 -2.96 0.55
CA GLU A 148 -44.53 -1.78 -0.31
C GLU A 148 -43.90 -0.52 0.30
N LYS A 149 -43.90 -0.39 1.63
CA LYS A 149 -43.50 0.81 2.37
C LYS A 149 -42.15 0.70 3.08
N VAL A 150 -41.76 -0.49 3.49
CA VAL A 150 -40.53 -0.69 4.29
C VAL A 150 -39.60 -1.68 3.58
N ARG A 151 -38.34 -1.32 3.46
CA ARG A 151 -37.29 -2.17 2.94
C ARG A 151 -36.16 -2.26 3.96
N TYR A 152 -35.60 -3.42 4.13
CA TYR A 152 -34.52 -3.62 5.10
C TYR A 152 -33.46 -4.60 4.59
N TYR A 153 -32.24 -4.33 5.02
CA TYR A 153 -31.08 -5.21 4.90
C TYR A 153 -30.33 -5.19 6.22
N LEU A 154 -30.05 -6.35 6.78
CA LEU A 154 -29.29 -6.53 8.00
C LEU A 154 -28.19 -7.55 7.73
N SER A 155 -26.97 -7.30 8.20
CA SER A 155 -25.82 -8.19 8.02
C SER A 155 -24.95 -8.20 9.27
N LEU A 156 -24.37 -9.38 9.55
CA LEU A 156 -23.34 -9.59 10.55
C LEU A 156 -22.25 -10.48 9.96
N GLY A 157 -21.03 -9.98 9.91
CA GLY A 157 -19.88 -10.69 9.41
C GLY A 157 -18.76 -10.78 10.45
N HIS A 158 -18.04 -11.87 10.49
CA HIS A 158 -16.88 -12.05 11.35
C HIS A 158 -15.73 -12.70 10.58
N ILE A 159 -14.53 -12.12 10.71
CA ILE A 159 -13.28 -12.68 10.20
C ILE A 159 -12.30 -12.86 11.35
N ASP A 160 -11.61 -13.98 11.36
CA ASP A 160 -10.51 -14.29 12.25
C ASP A 160 -9.32 -14.75 11.41
N GLN A 161 -8.15 -14.14 11.63
CA GLN A 161 -6.90 -14.44 10.93
C GLN A 161 -5.79 -14.61 11.95
N GLU A 162 -5.26 -15.81 12.10
CA GLU A 162 -4.07 -16.03 12.92
C GLU A 162 -2.82 -15.41 12.26
N GLY A 163 -1.84 -15.09 13.08
CA GLY A 163 -0.58 -14.50 12.64
C GLY A 163 0.33 -15.50 11.93
N ASN A 164 0.94 -15.10 10.83
CA ASN A 164 1.92 -15.90 10.09
C ASN A 164 3.33 -15.83 10.69
N ILE A 165 3.55 -15.04 11.74
CA ILE A 165 4.76 -15.05 12.54
C ILE A 165 4.52 -15.95 13.74
N ARG A 166 5.44 -16.88 14.00
CA ARG A 166 5.34 -17.82 15.12
C ARG A 166 5.07 -17.11 16.44
N GLY A 167 4.05 -17.54 17.17
CA GLY A 167 3.67 -16.97 18.46
C GLY A 167 2.80 -15.71 18.40
N PHE A 168 2.46 -15.19 17.22
CA PHE A 168 1.56 -14.06 17.04
C PHE A 168 0.12 -14.54 16.86
N LYS A 169 -0.83 -13.95 17.59
CA LYS A 169 -2.26 -14.33 17.47
C LYS A 169 -2.92 -13.75 16.24
N GLY A 170 -2.52 -12.52 15.85
CA GLY A 170 -3.01 -11.91 14.62
C GLY A 170 -4.19 -10.97 14.82
N PHE A 171 -5.26 -11.16 14.03
CA PHE A 171 -6.29 -10.15 13.79
C PHE A 171 -7.68 -10.78 13.75
N ASN A 172 -8.65 -10.10 14.36
CA ASN A 172 -10.07 -10.41 14.16
C ASN A 172 -10.92 -9.15 13.96
N ARG A 173 -12.04 -9.31 13.22
CA ARG A 173 -12.96 -8.23 12.98
C ARG A 173 -14.41 -8.72 12.87
N THR A 174 -15.30 -8.02 13.56
CA THR A 174 -16.74 -8.18 13.42
C THR A 174 -17.33 -6.96 12.78
N ASN A 175 -18.05 -7.11 11.68
CA ASN A 175 -18.79 -6.07 10.97
C ASN A 175 -20.31 -6.24 11.18
N MET A 176 -21.02 -5.13 11.29
CA MET A 176 -22.48 -5.07 11.32
C MET A 176 -22.95 -4.02 10.34
N GLN A 177 -23.95 -4.36 9.50
CA GLN A 177 -24.62 -3.43 8.60
C GLN A 177 -26.12 -3.50 8.79
N SER A 178 -26.79 -2.35 8.84
CA SER A 178 -28.24 -2.25 8.85
C SER A 178 -28.67 -1.10 7.94
N ASN A 179 -29.48 -1.38 6.93
CA ASN A 179 -30.08 -0.39 6.04
C ASN A 179 -31.59 -0.55 6.07
N ILE A 180 -32.30 0.51 6.48
CA ILE A 180 -33.77 0.52 6.57
C ILE A 180 -34.27 1.76 5.82
N ASP A 181 -35.08 1.54 4.79
CA ASP A 181 -35.73 2.60 4.02
C ASP A 181 -37.25 2.50 4.21
N ILE A 182 -37.89 3.64 4.47
CA ILE A 182 -39.34 3.73 4.75
C ILE A 182 -39.97 4.79 3.83
N ASP A 183 -40.98 4.39 3.06
CA ASP A 183 -41.84 5.30 2.30
C ASP A 183 -42.99 5.73 3.21
N ILE A 184 -42.80 6.86 3.94
CA ILE A 184 -43.83 7.41 4.85
C ILE A 184 -45.10 7.77 4.08
N THR A 185 -44.91 8.44 2.94
CA THR A 185 -45.92 8.71 1.92
C THR A 185 -45.34 8.46 0.54
N ASN A 186 -46.17 8.57 -0.50
CA ASN A 186 -45.68 8.46 -1.89
C ASN A 186 -44.64 9.55 -2.26
N ARG A 187 -44.59 10.66 -1.50
CA ARG A 187 -43.69 11.79 -1.73
C ARG A 187 -42.60 11.95 -0.68
N PHE A 188 -42.77 11.32 0.49
CA PHE A 188 -41.84 11.46 1.61
C PHE A 188 -41.24 10.12 2.00
N LYS A 189 -39.91 10.02 1.89
CA LYS A 189 -39.13 8.84 2.23
C LYS A 189 -38.11 9.18 3.29
N VAL A 190 -37.85 8.26 4.19
CA VAL A 190 -36.77 8.34 5.18
C VAL A 190 -35.96 7.07 5.16
N GLY A 191 -34.67 7.19 5.44
CA GLY A 191 -33.76 6.04 5.52
C GLY A 191 -32.83 6.19 6.71
N VAL A 192 -32.50 5.05 7.32
CA VAL A 192 -31.45 4.95 8.34
C VAL A 192 -30.49 3.84 7.94
N ALA A 193 -29.20 4.16 7.88
CA ALA A 193 -28.15 3.19 7.67
C ALA A 193 -27.19 3.22 8.86
N ILE A 194 -26.90 2.05 9.44
CA ILE A 194 -25.97 1.88 10.56
C ILE A 194 -24.89 0.91 10.10
N ASN A 195 -23.64 1.34 10.19
CA ASN A 195 -22.48 0.49 9.99
C ASN A 195 -21.67 0.45 11.27
N GLY A 196 -21.37 -0.75 11.76
CA GLY A 196 -20.61 -0.99 12.98
C GLY A 196 -19.40 -1.89 12.71
N ARG A 197 -18.33 -1.66 13.46
CA ARG A 197 -17.12 -2.49 13.38
C ARG A 197 -16.41 -2.57 14.72
N ILE A 198 -16.05 -3.78 15.12
CA ILE A 198 -15.09 -4.04 16.20
C ILE A 198 -13.93 -4.82 15.59
N GLU A 199 -12.73 -4.35 15.80
CA GLU A 199 -11.51 -4.90 15.22
C GLU A 199 -10.44 -4.97 16.29
N THR A 200 -9.71 -6.08 16.34
CA THR A 200 -8.66 -6.30 17.35
C THR A 200 -7.46 -6.93 16.68
N THR A 201 -6.29 -6.34 16.90
CA THR A 201 -4.97 -6.95 16.67
C THR A 201 -4.37 -7.33 18.01
N ASP A 202 -3.84 -8.54 18.14
CA ASP A 202 -3.24 -9.06 19.37
C ASP A 202 -1.92 -9.77 19.02
N ASN A 203 -0.80 -9.22 19.53
CA ASN A 203 0.55 -9.69 19.25
C ASN A 203 1.42 -9.66 20.51
N PRO A 204 2.59 -10.29 20.54
CA PRO A 204 3.57 -10.07 21.62
C PRO A 204 3.96 -8.60 21.74
N GLY A 205 4.35 -8.15 22.93
CA GLY A 205 4.88 -6.81 23.16
C GLY A 205 6.30 -6.69 22.60
N LEU A 206 6.48 -5.82 21.60
CA LEU A 206 7.79 -5.54 21.00
C LEU A 206 8.10 -4.06 21.14
N PRO A 207 9.39 -3.68 21.32
CA PRO A 207 9.81 -2.29 21.46
C PRO A 207 9.28 -1.39 20.34
N GLY A 208 8.57 -0.33 20.72
CA GLY A 208 8.10 0.69 19.80
C GLY A 208 7.12 0.19 18.73
N ASP A 209 6.41 -0.91 18.99
CA ASP A 209 5.58 -1.60 17.98
C ASP A 209 6.39 -2.03 16.75
N ASP A 210 7.68 -2.34 16.94
CA ASP A 210 8.60 -2.65 15.84
C ASP A 210 8.39 -4.06 15.29
N TYR A 211 7.46 -4.16 14.35
CA TYR A 211 7.24 -5.38 13.57
C TYR A 211 8.38 -5.74 12.62
N ASN A 212 9.38 -4.86 12.44
CA ASN A 212 10.53 -5.14 11.60
C ASN A 212 11.43 -6.20 12.25
N LEU A 213 11.54 -6.24 13.57
CA LEU A 213 12.35 -7.24 14.27
C LEU A 213 12.00 -8.68 13.84
N PRO A 214 10.75 -9.16 13.94
CA PRO A 214 10.42 -10.50 13.46
C PRO A 214 10.47 -10.63 11.93
N ILE A 215 10.20 -9.57 11.17
CA ILE A 215 10.29 -9.60 9.69
C ILE A 215 11.73 -9.86 9.25
N TYR A 216 12.71 -9.20 9.88
CA TYR A 216 14.12 -9.43 9.61
C TYR A 216 14.71 -10.62 10.36
N GLY A 217 13.95 -11.24 11.25
CA GLY A 217 14.41 -12.28 12.16
C GLY A 217 15.10 -13.46 11.45
N ALA A 218 14.63 -13.86 10.26
CA ALA A 218 15.25 -14.94 9.50
C ALA A 218 16.70 -14.65 9.08
N TYR A 219 17.08 -13.37 8.94
CA TYR A 219 18.45 -12.95 8.62
C TYR A 219 19.24 -12.47 9.83
N ASN A 220 18.58 -11.86 10.80
CA ASN A 220 19.24 -11.39 12.01
C ASN A 220 19.74 -12.56 12.85
N ASN A 221 19.02 -13.70 12.81
CA ASN A 221 19.41 -14.89 13.55
C ASN A 221 20.33 -15.81 12.72
N LEU A 222 21.41 -16.26 13.33
CA LEU A 222 22.43 -17.04 12.64
C LEU A 222 22.03 -18.50 12.51
N PRO A 223 22.29 -19.14 11.36
CA PRO A 223 21.89 -20.51 11.09
C PRO A 223 22.62 -21.55 11.94
N THR A 224 23.69 -21.15 12.62
CA THR A 224 24.45 -21.92 13.59
C THR A 224 23.89 -21.84 15.02
N LYS A 225 22.83 -21.08 15.25
CA LYS A 225 22.23 -20.84 16.56
C LYS A 225 20.76 -21.27 16.60
N LYS A 226 20.31 -21.64 17.78
CA LYS A 226 18.93 -22.07 18.06
C LYS A 226 18.21 -21.01 18.92
N PRO A 227 16.85 -20.94 18.92
CA PRO A 227 16.10 -19.93 19.67
C PRO A 227 16.18 -20.06 21.18
N TYR A 228 16.44 -21.28 21.69
CA TYR A 228 16.39 -21.56 23.12
C TYR A 228 17.60 -22.39 23.56
N ALA A 229 18.10 -22.11 24.76
CA ALA A 229 19.15 -22.89 25.41
C ALA A 229 18.64 -24.32 25.66
N ASN A 230 19.39 -25.30 25.24
CA ASN A 230 19.04 -26.73 25.34
C ASN A 230 17.64 -27.05 24.79
N ASN A 231 17.20 -26.35 23.73
CA ASN A 231 15.87 -26.50 23.13
C ASN A 231 14.69 -26.29 24.11
N ASN A 232 14.91 -25.64 25.26
CA ASN A 232 13.87 -25.42 26.25
C ASN A 232 13.24 -24.01 26.09
N PRO A 233 11.94 -23.90 25.72
CA PRO A 233 11.27 -22.62 25.43
C PRO A 233 11.25 -21.61 26.58
N LYS A 234 11.46 -22.06 27.82
CA LYS A 234 11.57 -21.18 29.00
C LYS A 234 12.83 -20.34 29.01
N TYR A 235 13.85 -20.70 28.25
CA TYR A 235 15.19 -20.14 28.32
C TYR A 235 15.62 -19.62 26.94
N PRO A 236 15.21 -18.41 26.53
CA PRO A 236 15.66 -17.79 25.28
C PRO A 236 17.19 -17.73 25.21
N ALA A 237 17.75 -18.09 24.07
CA ALA A 237 19.19 -18.03 23.80
C ALA A 237 19.52 -16.85 22.91
N ILE A 238 20.77 -16.36 22.98
CA ILE A 238 21.29 -15.40 22.01
C ILE A 238 21.54 -16.11 20.70
N SER A 239 20.74 -15.77 19.69
CA SER A 239 20.80 -16.35 18.34
C SER A 239 21.22 -15.36 17.27
N ALA A 240 21.33 -14.07 17.61
CA ALA A 240 21.79 -13.00 16.75
C ALA A 240 23.03 -12.31 17.35
N PRO A 241 23.85 -11.62 16.56
CA PRO A 241 25.00 -10.85 17.06
C PRO A 241 24.60 -9.74 18.07
N TRP A 242 23.42 -9.15 17.86
CA TRP A 242 22.79 -8.30 18.88
C TRP A 242 21.70 -9.10 19.58
N ALA A 243 21.82 -9.28 20.86
CA ALA A 243 20.93 -10.13 21.65
C ALA A 243 19.44 -9.77 21.45
N GLN A 244 19.12 -8.49 21.39
CA GLN A 244 17.76 -7.99 21.16
C GLN A 244 17.14 -8.45 19.83
N ASP A 245 17.94 -8.79 18.82
CA ASP A 245 17.49 -9.28 17.51
C ASP A 245 17.20 -10.80 17.53
N SER A 246 17.54 -11.47 18.63
CA SER A 246 17.30 -12.91 18.80
C SER A 246 15.79 -13.20 18.88
N PHE A 247 15.31 -14.09 18.05
CA PHE A 247 13.86 -14.33 17.91
C PHE A 247 13.24 -15.09 19.11
N GLY A 248 14.03 -15.85 19.88
CA GLY A 248 13.54 -16.72 20.95
C GLY A 248 12.71 -16.03 22.05
N TRP A 249 12.93 -14.74 22.30
CA TRP A 249 12.17 -13.97 23.28
C TRP A 249 10.90 -13.30 22.72
N MET A 250 10.70 -13.24 21.40
CA MET A 250 9.62 -12.52 20.74
C MET A 250 8.29 -13.27 20.82
N ASN A 251 7.81 -13.53 22.03
CA ASN A 251 6.56 -14.21 22.35
C ASN A 251 5.88 -13.59 23.57
N TYR A 252 4.64 -14.00 23.87
CA TYR A 252 3.86 -13.42 25.00
C TYR A 252 4.47 -13.63 26.37
N GLU A 253 5.21 -14.72 26.58
CA GLU A 253 5.81 -15.05 27.88
C GLU A 253 6.97 -14.14 28.20
N HIS A 254 7.83 -13.87 27.20
CA HIS A 254 9.06 -13.12 27.39
C HIS A 254 8.98 -11.66 26.97
N ALA A 255 8.19 -11.32 25.93
CA ALA A 255 8.09 -9.97 25.40
C ALA A 255 6.90 -9.18 25.97
N GLY A 256 5.89 -9.86 26.54
CA GLY A 256 4.66 -9.23 26.99
C GLY A 256 3.56 -9.23 25.93
N SER A 257 2.77 -8.16 25.79
CA SER A 257 1.62 -8.15 24.87
C SER A 257 1.30 -6.79 24.31
N TYR A 258 0.99 -6.76 23.03
CA TYR A 258 0.45 -5.63 22.31
C TYR A 258 -0.99 -5.91 21.88
N LYS A 259 -1.92 -5.01 22.20
CA LYS A 259 -3.30 -5.11 21.78
C LYS A 259 -3.82 -3.78 21.27
N ASP A 260 -4.29 -3.75 20.03
CA ASP A 260 -4.92 -2.59 19.39
C ASP A 260 -6.38 -2.93 19.05
N GLN A 261 -7.31 -2.18 19.62
CA GLN A 261 -8.74 -2.38 19.41
C GLN A 261 -9.39 -1.11 18.89
N TRP A 262 -10.11 -1.26 17.77
CA TRP A 262 -10.98 -0.24 17.23
C TRP A 262 -12.44 -0.62 17.43
N LYS A 263 -13.25 0.35 17.84
CA LYS A 263 -14.72 0.28 17.88
C LYS A 263 -15.24 1.44 17.07
N VAL A 264 -15.89 1.14 15.98
CA VAL A 264 -16.38 2.15 15.03
C VAL A 264 -17.87 2.00 14.84
N ILE A 265 -18.60 3.10 14.84
CA ILE A 265 -20.00 3.17 14.46
C ILE A 265 -20.23 4.37 13.54
N GLN A 266 -21.01 4.16 12.51
CA GLN A 266 -21.51 5.19 11.63
C GLN A 266 -23.03 5.08 11.52
N ILE A 267 -23.72 6.21 11.68
CA ILE A 267 -25.16 6.32 11.55
C ILE A 267 -25.46 7.37 10.49
N ASN A 268 -26.13 6.98 9.42
CA ASN A 268 -26.59 7.87 8.37
C ASN A 268 -28.11 7.96 8.40
N GLY A 269 -28.62 9.14 8.54
CA GLY A 269 -30.03 9.46 8.36
C GLY A 269 -30.26 10.15 7.02
N THR A 270 -31.25 9.73 6.26
CA THR A 270 -31.63 10.33 4.99
C THR A 270 -33.10 10.69 5.01
N ALA A 271 -33.47 11.83 4.41
CA ALA A 271 -34.84 12.21 4.17
C ALA A 271 -34.95 12.76 2.73
N GLU A 272 -35.95 12.29 1.99
CA GLU A 272 -36.25 12.76 0.63
C GLU A 272 -37.71 13.14 0.53
N TYR A 273 -37.96 14.33 0.00
CA TYR A 273 -39.31 14.84 -0.22
C TYR A 273 -39.50 15.31 -1.67
N GLU A 274 -40.46 14.73 -2.38
CA GLU A 274 -40.83 15.17 -3.71
C GLU A 274 -41.77 16.37 -3.61
N ILE A 275 -41.22 17.56 -3.88
CA ILE A 275 -41.95 18.84 -3.79
C ILE A 275 -42.99 18.95 -4.91
N LEU A 276 -42.53 18.70 -6.14
CA LEU A 276 -43.29 18.63 -7.37
C LEU A 276 -42.75 17.41 -8.17
N LYS A 277 -43.55 16.97 -9.17
CA LYS A 277 -43.13 15.90 -10.07
C LYS A 277 -41.76 16.22 -10.68
N GLY A 278 -40.77 15.38 -10.38
CA GLY A 278 -39.38 15.54 -10.80
C GLY A 278 -38.54 16.47 -9.94
N LEU A 279 -39.12 17.30 -9.02
CA LEU A 279 -38.37 18.16 -8.12
C LEU A 279 -38.34 17.55 -6.72
N LYS A 280 -37.15 17.19 -6.24
CA LYS A 280 -36.91 16.54 -4.95
C LYS A 280 -35.92 17.31 -4.10
N ALA A 281 -36.24 17.42 -2.81
CA ALA A 281 -35.30 17.84 -1.78
C ALA A 281 -34.80 16.60 -1.02
N ARG A 282 -33.51 16.48 -0.83
CA ARG A 282 -32.89 15.39 -0.09
C ARG A 282 -31.93 15.93 0.94
N GLY A 283 -32.03 15.42 2.15
CA GLY A 283 -31.08 15.65 3.23
C GLY A 283 -30.39 14.36 3.63
N LEU A 284 -29.08 14.41 3.87
CA LEU A 284 -28.27 13.35 4.47
C LEU A 284 -27.56 13.93 5.68
N PHE A 285 -27.66 13.25 6.80
CA PHE A 285 -26.87 13.52 8.00
C PHE A 285 -26.11 12.25 8.38
N SER A 286 -24.80 12.37 8.60
CA SER A 286 -23.94 11.26 9.01
C SER A 286 -23.18 11.61 10.28
N TYR A 287 -23.25 10.74 11.26
CA TYR A 287 -22.42 10.74 12.46
C TYR A 287 -21.51 9.52 12.43
N TRP A 288 -20.21 9.74 12.52
CA TRP A 288 -19.19 8.70 12.59
C TRP A 288 -18.37 8.86 13.85
N LEU A 289 -18.24 7.76 14.61
CA LEU A 289 -17.47 7.69 15.83
C LEU A 289 -16.51 6.50 15.74
N ALA A 290 -15.22 6.72 16.00
CA ALA A 290 -14.23 5.68 16.11
C ALA A 290 -13.41 5.84 17.39
N ASN A 291 -13.50 4.84 18.25
CA ASN A 291 -12.71 4.74 19.46
C ASN A 291 -11.60 3.70 19.25
N ARG A 292 -10.35 4.14 19.39
CA ARG A 292 -9.18 3.26 19.43
C ARG A 292 -8.68 3.14 20.85
N ARG A 293 -8.40 1.94 21.27
CA ARG A 293 -7.72 1.64 22.51
C ARG A 293 -6.52 0.75 22.23
N GLN A 294 -5.34 1.30 22.37
CA GLN A 294 -4.07 0.59 22.25
C GLN A 294 -3.49 0.34 23.64
N SER A 295 -2.94 -0.84 23.84
CA SER A 295 -2.32 -1.27 25.07
C SER A 295 -1.07 -2.06 24.72
N ASN A 296 0.11 -1.54 25.05
CA ASN A 296 1.36 -2.24 24.90
C ASN A 296 1.97 -2.48 26.29
N ARG A 297 2.48 -3.68 26.51
CA ARG A 297 3.24 -4.08 27.69
C ARG A 297 4.48 -4.78 27.20
N GLU A 298 5.61 -4.15 27.42
CA GLU A 298 6.90 -4.71 27.08
C GLU A 298 7.59 -5.18 28.37
N TYR A 299 8.08 -6.39 28.32
CA TYR A 299 8.76 -7.01 29.46
C TYR A 299 10.27 -6.87 29.33
N SER A 300 10.97 -6.77 30.43
CA SER A 300 12.38 -7.11 30.44
C SER A 300 12.51 -8.62 30.35
N TYR A 301 13.43 -9.09 29.57
CA TYR A 301 13.67 -10.49 29.27
C TYR A 301 15.11 -10.86 29.57
N LYS A 302 15.41 -12.15 29.65
CA LYS A 302 16.75 -12.69 29.90
C LYS A 302 17.13 -13.69 28.85
N PHE A 303 18.41 -13.74 28.53
CA PHE A 303 19.00 -14.77 27.67
C PHE A 303 19.82 -15.73 28.51
N TYR A 304 19.85 -16.97 28.07
CA TYR A 304 20.44 -18.07 28.81
C TYR A 304 21.40 -18.89 27.94
N GLU A 305 22.42 -19.41 28.59
CA GLU A 305 23.25 -20.51 28.11
C GLU A 305 23.05 -21.73 29.03
N TYR A 306 23.03 -22.91 28.41
CA TYR A 306 22.92 -24.16 29.15
C TYR A 306 24.27 -24.76 29.32
N ASP A 307 24.66 -24.99 30.58
CA ASP A 307 25.85 -25.74 30.96
C ASP A 307 25.49 -27.23 31.09
N LYS A 308 26.00 -28.04 30.16
CA LYS A 308 25.72 -29.48 30.10
C LYS A 308 26.36 -30.25 31.27
N GLU A 309 27.47 -29.75 31.84
CA GLU A 309 28.17 -30.45 32.90
C GLU A 309 27.46 -30.30 34.26
N SER A 310 26.97 -29.11 34.52
CA SER A 310 26.29 -28.79 35.79
C SER A 310 24.76 -28.88 35.72
N ASP A 311 24.18 -29.09 34.53
CA ASP A 311 22.73 -29.08 34.27
C ASP A 311 22.05 -27.76 34.70
N VAL A 312 22.69 -26.61 34.40
CA VAL A 312 22.25 -25.31 34.85
C VAL A 312 22.06 -24.36 33.65
N TYR A 313 21.00 -23.53 33.71
CA TYR A 313 20.76 -22.44 32.79
C TYR A 313 21.32 -21.12 33.37
N ASN A 314 22.41 -20.67 32.85
CA ASN A 314 23.08 -19.44 33.25
C ASN A 314 22.53 -18.23 32.52
N VAL A 315 22.20 -17.13 33.22
CA VAL A 315 21.81 -15.87 32.61
C VAL A 315 23.07 -15.20 32.03
N VAL A 316 23.09 -14.98 30.72
CA VAL A 316 24.23 -14.35 30.04
C VAL A 316 23.95 -12.89 29.69
N GLU A 317 22.69 -12.52 29.48
CA GLU A 317 22.30 -11.15 29.20
C GLU A 317 20.88 -10.89 29.68
N THR A 318 20.60 -9.62 30.04
CA THR A 318 19.24 -9.15 30.38
C THR A 318 18.85 -8.06 29.38
N GLY A 319 17.76 -8.25 28.68
CA GLY A 319 17.22 -7.28 27.74
C GLY A 319 16.53 -6.12 28.43
N THR A 320 16.14 -5.18 27.61
CA THR A 320 15.78 -3.79 27.87
C THR A 320 14.75 -3.49 28.95
N ALA A 321 14.50 -2.21 29.12
CA ALA A 321 13.55 -1.62 30.04
C ALA A 321 12.11 -2.13 29.84
N ARG A 322 11.36 -2.16 30.92
CA ARG A 322 9.93 -2.50 30.93
C ARG A 322 9.08 -1.30 30.63
N TYR A 323 8.04 -1.48 29.84
CA TYR A 323 7.08 -0.42 29.54
C TYR A 323 5.65 -0.89 29.74
N THR A 324 4.81 0.01 30.20
CA THR A 324 3.36 -0.10 30.08
C THR A 324 2.86 1.15 29.35
N GLU A 325 2.26 0.93 28.19
CA GLU A 325 1.80 2.00 27.32
C GLU A 325 0.29 1.92 27.11
N ARG A 326 -0.35 3.09 27.07
CA ARG A 326 -1.76 3.25 26.74
C ARG A 326 -1.95 4.39 25.76
N SER A 327 -2.66 4.14 24.67
CA SER A 327 -3.14 5.17 23.75
C SER A 327 -4.65 5.04 23.58
N MET A 328 -5.35 6.16 23.67
CA MET A 328 -6.78 6.27 23.42
C MET A 328 -7.01 7.37 22.40
N GLU A 329 -7.66 7.04 21.31
CA GLU A 329 -8.07 8.00 20.28
C GLU A 329 -9.59 7.97 20.17
N MET A 330 -10.23 9.12 20.19
CA MET A 330 -11.64 9.28 19.90
C MET A 330 -11.81 10.19 18.70
N LYS A 331 -12.27 9.63 17.60
CA LYS A 331 -12.46 10.35 16.35
C LYS A 331 -13.94 10.50 16.09
N GLU A 332 -14.39 11.73 15.91
CA GLU A 332 -15.79 12.04 15.60
C GLU A 332 -15.88 12.83 14.32
N GLU A 333 -16.79 12.46 13.43
CA GLU A 333 -17.08 13.20 12.21
C GLU A 333 -18.59 13.40 12.05
N LEU A 334 -18.99 14.65 11.79
CA LEU A 334 -20.33 15.03 11.40
C LEU A 334 -20.31 15.46 9.95
N THR A 335 -21.14 14.86 9.13
CA THR A 335 -21.35 15.27 7.74
C THR A 335 -22.82 15.57 7.51
N SER A 336 -23.11 16.72 6.92
CA SER A 336 -24.45 17.13 6.50
C SER A 336 -24.40 17.44 5.00
N ASN A 337 -25.36 16.93 4.25
CA ASN A 337 -25.51 17.20 2.83
C ASN A 337 -26.99 17.46 2.54
N ILE A 338 -27.29 18.60 1.93
CA ILE A 338 -28.63 18.99 1.54
C ILE A 338 -28.62 19.27 0.05
N GLN A 339 -29.53 18.66 -0.70
CA GLN A 339 -29.60 18.76 -2.15
C GLN A 339 -31.04 19.04 -2.61
N LEU A 340 -31.12 19.81 -3.68
CA LEU A 340 -32.32 19.96 -4.50
C LEU A 340 -32.02 19.40 -5.88
N SER A 341 -32.81 18.45 -6.32
CA SER A 341 -32.65 17.83 -7.62
C SER A 341 -33.91 17.95 -8.47
N TYR A 342 -33.74 18.24 -9.75
CA TYR A 342 -34.81 18.24 -10.73
C TYR A 342 -34.47 17.30 -11.88
N GLU A 343 -35.41 16.39 -12.18
CA GLU A 343 -35.27 15.44 -13.28
C GLU A 343 -36.59 15.36 -14.05
N ASN A 344 -36.51 15.58 -15.37
CA ASN A 344 -37.65 15.47 -16.22
C ASN A 344 -37.26 15.19 -17.69
N THR A 345 -38.18 14.62 -18.43
CA THR A 345 -38.05 14.37 -19.88
C THR A 345 -39.18 15.10 -20.62
N PHE A 346 -38.78 16.00 -21.53
CA PHE A 346 -39.66 16.77 -22.38
C PHE A 346 -39.45 16.31 -23.83
N ALA A 347 -40.34 15.46 -24.34
CA ALA A 347 -40.18 14.82 -25.62
C ALA A 347 -38.82 14.08 -25.75
N LEU A 348 -37.89 14.59 -26.56
CA LEU A 348 -36.55 14.01 -26.74
C LEU A 348 -35.48 14.66 -25.81
N HIS A 349 -35.88 15.63 -25.00
CA HIS A 349 -34.98 16.37 -24.12
C HIS A 349 -35.08 15.82 -22.72
N HIS A 350 -33.97 15.29 -22.19
CA HIS A 350 -33.86 14.85 -20.82
C HIS A 350 -32.94 15.81 -20.05
N VAL A 351 -33.43 16.28 -18.91
CA VAL A 351 -32.72 17.22 -18.02
C VAL A 351 -32.65 16.64 -16.62
N ASN A 352 -31.44 16.59 -16.06
CA ASN A 352 -31.21 16.29 -14.64
C ASN A 352 -30.31 17.36 -14.04
N ALA A 353 -30.81 18.12 -13.08
CA ALA A 353 -30.08 19.19 -12.41
C ALA A 353 -30.01 18.94 -10.92
N VAL A 354 -28.88 19.22 -10.29
CA VAL A 354 -28.68 19.11 -8.84
C VAL A 354 -27.96 20.36 -8.36
N VAL A 355 -28.48 20.95 -7.28
CA VAL A 355 -27.76 21.96 -6.49
C VAL A 355 -27.75 21.49 -5.04
N GLY A 356 -26.65 21.74 -4.33
CA GLY A 356 -26.50 21.24 -2.99
C GLY A 356 -25.47 21.97 -2.15
N PHE A 357 -25.54 21.70 -0.87
CA PHE A 357 -24.61 22.17 0.14
C PHE A 357 -24.14 21.00 0.99
N GLU A 358 -22.85 20.93 1.26
CA GLU A 358 -22.23 19.93 2.11
C GLU A 358 -21.37 20.60 3.17
N ALA A 359 -21.42 20.09 4.40
CA ALA A 359 -20.54 20.51 5.47
C ALA A 359 -20.04 19.29 6.25
N LYS A 360 -18.74 19.28 6.56
CA LYS A 360 -18.09 18.24 7.36
C LYS A 360 -17.31 18.87 8.50
N LYS A 361 -17.47 18.33 9.73
CA LYS A 361 -16.67 18.68 10.90
C LYS A 361 -16.11 17.41 11.51
N GLY A 362 -14.81 17.40 11.81
CA GLY A 362 -14.14 16.29 12.50
C GLY A 362 -13.34 16.77 13.69
N THR A 363 -13.31 15.96 14.74
CA THR A 363 -12.45 16.12 15.93
C THR A 363 -11.70 14.82 16.18
N TYR A 364 -10.43 14.92 16.63
CA TYR A 364 -9.52 13.77 16.69
C TYR A 364 -8.66 13.80 17.96
N PRO A 365 -9.26 13.92 19.17
CA PRO A 365 -8.48 13.92 20.40
C PRO A 365 -7.75 12.61 20.61
N ARG A 366 -6.56 12.70 21.19
CA ARG A 366 -5.72 11.56 21.55
C ARG A 366 -5.14 11.76 22.93
N MET A 367 -5.24 10.72 23.77
CA MET A 367 -4.53 10.59 25.02
C MET A 367 -3.48 9.47 24.90
N TYR A 368 -2.28 9.71 25.38
CA TYR A 368 -1.18 8.76 25.38
C TYR A 368 -0.46 8.82 26.73
N ALA A 369 -0.12 7.67 27.28
CA ALA A 369 0.66 7.54 28.49
C ALA A 369 1.63 6.38 28.40
N LEU A 370 2.88 6.60 28.78
CA LEU A 370 3.94 5.60 28.89
C LEU A 370 4.51 5.64 30.30
N GLY A 371 4.61 4.49 30.93
CA GLY A 371 5.17 4.35 32.25
C GLY A 371 6.08 3.14 32.38
N ASN A 372 7.04 3.22 33.31
CA ASN A 372 7.99 2.16 33.65
C ASN A 372 7.48 1.39 34.87
N PRO A 373 6.98 0.15 34.70
CA PRO A 373 6.49 -0.65 35.81
C PRO A 373 7.64 -1.23 36.64
N PRO A 374 7.48 -1.42 37.97
CA PRO A 374 8.53 -2.02 38.82
C PRO A 374 8.78 -3.49 38.54
N ALA A 375 7.83 -4.19 37.90
CA ALA A 375 7.94 -5.61 37.51
C ALA A 375 7.22 -5.89 36.22
N ASN A 376 7.58 -6.98 35.51
CA ASN A 376 6.86 -7.47 34.36
C ASN A 376 5.38 -7.78 34.71
N GLY A 377 4.49 -7.62 33.74
CA GLY A 377 3.09 -7.99 33.89
C GLY A 377 2.19 -6.96 34.58
N ILE A 378 2.71 -5.83 35.05
CA ILE A 378 1.88 -4.76 35.62
C ILE A 378 1.12 -4.04 34.47
N PRO A 379 -0.22 -4.16 34.41
CA PRO A 379 -0.98 -3.69 33.27
C PRO A 379 -1.50 -2.25 33.39
N TYR A 380 -1.32 -1.60 34.54
CA TYR A 380 -1.95 -0.32 34.86
C TYR A 380 -0.91 0.80 34.95
N ILE A 381 -1.14 1.91 34.23
CA ILE A 381 -0.27 3.09 34.20
C ILE A 381 -0.11 3.72 35.60
N ASP A 382 -1.17 3.74 36.41
CA ASP A 382 -1.14 4.29 37.78
C ASP A 382 -0.23 3.51 38.74
N LYS A 383 0.24 2.33 38.35
CA LYS A 383 1.20 1.50 39.11
C LYS A 383 2.61 1.58 38.53
N THR A 384 2.88 2.55 37.66
CA THR A 384 4.18 2.76 37.01
C THR A 384 4.75 4.12 37.34
N SER A 385 6.06 4.30 37.15
CA SER A 385 6.65 5.63 37.08
C SER A 385 6.36 6.21 35.71
N LEU A 386 5.51 7.24 35.64
CA LEU A 386 5.12 7.86 34.37
C LEU A 386 6.33 8.54 33.73
N SER A 387 6.65 8.14 32.48
CA SER A 387 7.78 8.67 31.72
C SER A 387 7.34 9.59 30.58
N ASN A 388 6.14 9.40 30.06
CA ASN A 388 5.57 10.28 29.05
C ASN A 388 4.05 10.33 29.16
N PHE A 389 3.49 11.51 28.99
CA PHE A 389 2.04 11.74 28.92
C PHE A 389 1.72 12.82 27.90
N THR A 390 0.73 12.55 27.07
CA THR A 390 0.21 13.51 26.10
C THR A 390 -1.31 13.47 26.14
N ASP A 391 -1.93 14.63 26.30
CA ASP A 391 -3.36 14.84 26.10
C ASP A 391 -3.54 15.93 25.03
N GLY A 392 -3.94 15.51 23.85
CA GLY A 392 -3.99 16.36 22.66
C GLY A 392 -5.37 16.40 22.04
N ILE A 393 -5.82 17.61 21.67
CA ILE A 393 -7.10 17.81 20.97
C ILE A 393 -7.09 17.31 19.52
N GLY A 394 -5.89 16.93 19.00
CA GLY A 394 -5.68 16.60 17.60
C GLY A 394 -5.81 17.82 16.69
N ASN A 395 -6.06 17.57 15.41
CA ASN A 395 -6.26 18.63 14.41
C ASN A 395 -7.72 18.65 13.96
N PRO A 396 -8.58 19.49 14.58
CA PRO A 396 -9.97 19.62 14.17
C PRO A 396 -10.06 20.01 12.70
N GLN A 397 -11.01 19.43 11.97
CA GLN A 397 -11.18 19.68 10.55
C GLN A 397 -12.59 20.20 10.29
N THR A 398 -12.68 21.24 9.47
CA THR A 398 -13.97 21.77 9.03
C THR A 398 -13.90 22.11 7.55
N ARG A 399 -14.83 21.57 6.79
CA ARG A 399 -14.96 21.78 5.35
C ARG A 399 -16.40 22.05 5.01
N MET A 400 -16.63 22.84 3.98
CA MET A 400 -17.97 23.06 3.43
C MET A 400 -17.88 23.36 1.94
N GLY A 401 -18.92 23.05 1.20
CA GLY A 401 -18.94 23.26 -0.24
C GLY A 401 -20.35 23.40 -0.80
N TYR A 402 -20.45 24.16 -1.87
CA TYR A 402 -21.64 24.25 -2.71
C TYR A 402 -21.43 23.44 -3.97
N ILE A 403 -22.44 22.71 -4.38
CA ILE A 403 -22.41 21.76 -5.49
C ILE A 403 -23.44 22.19 -6.52
N GLY A 404 -23.08 22.18 -7.81
CA GLY A 404 -24.00 22.31 -8.91
C GLY A 404 -23.68 21.32 -10.01
N ARG A 405 -24.69 20.63 -10.56
CA ARG A 405 -24.56 19.77 -11.72
C ARG A 405 -25.79 19.88 -12.60
N LEU A 406 -25.58 19.93 -13.90
CA LEU A 406 -26.58 19.88 -14.94
C LEU A 406 -26.19 18.80 -15.96
N ASN A 407 -27.04 17.80 -16.10
CA ASN A 407 -26.98 16.82 -17.19
C ASN A 407 -28.11 17.13 -18.15
N TYR A 408 -27.76 17.16 -19.42
CA TYR A 408 -28.73 17.31 -20.50
C TYR A 408 -28.40 16.31 -21.60
N ASP A 409 -29.39 15.59 -22.03
CA ASP A 409 -29.27 14.79 -23.25
C ASP A 409 -30.45 15.05 -24.21
N TYR A 410 -30.14 14.99 -25.49
CA TYR A 410 -31.10 15.06 -26.54
C TYR A 410 -31.16 13.71 -27.26
N ALA A 411 -32.35 13.05 -27.20
CA ALA A 411 -32.63 11.79 -27.82
C ALA A 411 -31.63 10.67 -27.49
N ASN A 412 -30.98 10.70 -26.33
CA ASN A 412 -29.85 9.82 -25.97
C ASN A 412 -28.62 9.90 -26.88
N LYS A 413 -28.57 10.87 -27.81
CA LYS A 413 -27.52 11.05 -28.80
C LYS A 413 -26.44 12.01 -28.36
N TYR A 414 -26.87 13.24 -28.04
CA TYR A 414 -25.99 14.33 -27.63
C TYR A 414 -26.13 14.52 -26.14
N ILE A 415 -25.07 14.26 -25.43
CA ILE A 415 -25.02 14.29 -23.97
C ILE A 415 -24.09 15.40 -23.54
N ILE A 416 -24.54 16.25 -22.63
CA ILE A 416 -23.76 17.35 -22.05
C ILE A 416 -23.89 17.26 -20.53
N GLU A 417 -22.78 17.31 -19.83
CA GLU A 417 -22.74 17.51 -18.39
C GLU A 417 -21.93 18.75 -18.05
N LEU A 418 -22.48 19.62 -17.22
CA LEU A 418 -21.82 20.75 -16.61
C LEU A 418 -21.87 20.58 -15.09
N SER A 419 -20.73 20.65 -14.44
CA SER A 419 -20.71 20.59 -12.97
C SER A 419 -19.69 21.55 -12.39
N GLY A 420 -19.87 21.87 -11.12
CA GLY A 420 -18.94 22.71 -10.41
C GLY A 420 -19.12 22.64 -8.91
N ARG A 421 -18.03 22.85 -8.19
CA ARG A 421 -18.03 22.98 -6.74
C ARG A 421 -17.34 24.28 -6.32
N TYR A 422 -17.83 24.85 -5.26
CA TYR A 422 -17.21 25.97 -4.56
C TYR A 422 -16.93 25.55 -3.14
N ASP A 423 -15.69 25.14 -2.88
CA ASP A 423 -15.28 24.48 -1.64
C ASP A 423 -14.43 25.37 -0.75
N GLY A 424 -14.69 25.35 0.55
CA GLY A 424 -13.94 26.05 1.58
C GLY A 424 -13.27 25.11 2.57
N SER A 425 -11.97 25.34 2.83
CA SER A 425 -11.16 24.57 3.76
C SER A 425 -10.66 25.41 4.94
N TYR A 426 -10.68 24.80 6.12
CA TYR A 426 -10.12 25.38 7.35
C TYR A 426 -8.57 25.54 7.29
N ARG A 427 -7.90 24.82 6.39
CA ARG A 427 -6.44 24.83 6.28
C ARG A 427 -5.86 26.19 5.95
N TYR A 428 -6.62 27.00 5.20
CA TYR A 428 -6.12 28.23 4.61
C TYR A 428 -6.58 29.48 5.35
N LYS A 429 -5.80 30.55 5.25
CA LYS A 429 -6.12 31.87 5.77
C LYS A 429 -7.44 32.40 5.20
N ARG A 430 -8.16 33.17 5.97
CA ARG A 430 -9.38 33.89 5.50
C ARG A 430 -9.03 34.70 4.22
N GLY A 431 -9.88 34.58 3.21
CA GLY A 431 -9.65 35.16 1.87
C GLY A 431 -8.99 34.19 0.87
N LYS A 432 -8.35 33.08 1.33
CA LYS A 432 -7.77 32.05 0.46
C LYS A 432 -8.40 30.64 0.65
N ARG A 433 -9.44 30.56 1.51
CA ARG A 433 -10.12 29.33 1.88
C ARG A 433 -10.92 28.69 0.76
N TRP A 434 -11.48 29.54 -0.11
CA TRP A 434 -12.45 29.09 -1.11
C TRP A 434 -11.79 28.87 -2.47
N GLY A 435 -12.13 27.72 -3.09
CA GLY A 435 -11.71 27.36 -4.45
C GLY A 435 -12.93 26.99 -5.31
N PHE A 436 -12.93 27.44 -6.57
CA PHE A 436 -13.95 27.03 -7.56
C PHE A 436 -13.36 25.99 -8.52
N PHE A 437 -14.10 24.88 -8.70
CA PHE A 437 -13.68 23.68 -9.42
C PHE A 437 -14.76 23.30 -10.45
N PRO A 438 -14.72 23.89 -11.65
CA PRO A 438 -15.66 23.59 -12.72
C PRO A 438 -15.27 22.33 -13.52
N SER A 439 -16.27 21.68 -14.11
CA SER A 439 -16.09 20.55 -15.01
C SER A 439 -17.18 20.56 -16.09
N ALA A 440 -16.80 20.15 -17.30
CA ALA A 440 -17.72 19.95 -18.42
C ALA A 440 -17.40 18.64 -19.14
N SER A 441 -18.41 17.92 -19.59
CA SER A 441 -18.25 16.77 -20.46
C SER A 441 -19.29 16.77 -21.59
N ILE A 442 -18.88 16.22 -22.71
CA ILE A 442 -19.75 15.98 -23.87
C ILE A 442 -19.65 14.52 -24.30
N GLY A 443 -20.76 13.96 -24.74
CA GLY A 443 -20.84 12.62 -25.30
C GLY A 443 -21.69 12.62 -26.56
N TYR A 444 -21.23 11.88 -27.56
CA TYR A 444 -21.95 11.70 -28.81
C TYR A 444 -22.09 10.22 -29.13
N ARG A 445 -23.32 9.73 -29.17
CA ARG A 445 -23.65 8.36 -29.57
C ARG A 445 -23.92 8.32 -31.05
N VAL A 446 -22.90 7.93 -31.81
CA VAL A 446 -22.95 7.87 -33.27
C VAL A 446 -23.97 6.82 -33.76
N THR A 447 -24.08 5.73 -33.02
CA THR A 447 -25.01 4.63 -33.29
C THR A 447 -26.48 5.02 -33.26
N GLU A 448 -26.86 6.12 -32.62
CA GLU A 448 -28.22 6.62 -32.60
C GLU A 448 -28.60 7.50 -33.81
N GLU A 449 -27.65 7.73 -34.71
CA GLU A 449 -27.88 8.53 -35.91
C GLU A 449 -28.59 7.74 -37.00
N LYS A 450 -29.42 8.43 -37.79
CA LYS A 450 -30.17 7.82 -38.89
C LYS A 450 -29.25 7.17 -39.91
N PHE A 451 -28.19 7.89 -40.33
CA PHE A 451 -27.23 7.34 -41.31
C PHE A 451 -26.54 6.06 -40.84
N TRP A 452 -26.45 5.83 -39.52
CA TRP A 452 -25.93 4.58 -38.94
C TRP A 452 -27.00 3.49 -38.93
N GLN A 453 -28.22 3.85 -38.53
CA GLN A 453 -29.33 2.93 -38.40
C GLN A 453 -29.87 2.47 -39.78
N ASP A 454 -29.64 3.27 -40.85
CA ASP A 454 -30.04 2.97 -42.20
C ASP A 454 -29.08 2.00 -42.94
N VAL A 455 -27.94 1.65 -42.33
CA VAL A 455 -26.95 0.72 -42.90
C VAL A 455 -26.94 -0.57 -42.07
N ASP A 456 -27.57 -1.62 -42.56
CA ASP A 456 -27.72 -2.90 -41.84
C ASP A 456 -26.40 -3.45 -41.31
N PHE A 457 -25.34 -3.42 -42.13
CA PHE A 457 -24.02 -3.88 -41.69
C PHE A 457 -23.50 -3.15 -40.42
N LEU A 458 -23.67 -1.83 -40.34
CA LEU A 458 -23.24 -1.04 -39.22
C LEU A 458 -24.10 -1.31 -37.99
N LYS A 459 -25.41 -1.28 -38.15
CA LYS A 459 -26.39 -1.52 -37.12
C LYS A 459 -26.26 -2.91 -36.47
N ASP A 460 -26.10 -3.95 -37.31
CA ASP A 460 -26.07 -5.32 -36.82
C ASP A 460 -24.73 -5.71 -36.18
N ASN A 461 -23.62 -5.08 -36.62
CA ASN A 461 -22.31 -5.45 -36.12
C ASN A 461 -21.76 -4.50 -35.05
N ILE A 462 -22.09 -3.21 -35.08
CA ILE A 462 -21.60 -2.20 -34.14
C ILE A 462 -22.80 -1.60 -33.41
N THR A 463 -23.11 -2.18 -32.28
CA THR A 463 -24.29 -1.86 -31.46
C THR A 463 -24.12 -0.64 -30.58
N ASN A 464 -22.87 -0.23 -30.29
CA ASN A 464 -22.59 1.00 -29.57
C ASN A 464 -21.30 1.63 -30.11
N LEU A 465 -21.40 2.89 -30.51
CA LEU A 465 -20.25 3.77 -30.75
C LEU A 465 -20.53 5.10 -30.10
N LYS A 466 -19.78 5.38 -28.99
CA LYS A 466 -19.87 6.64 -28.27
C LYS A 466 -18.51 7.31 -28.21
N ILE A 467 -18.45 8.56 -28.64
CA ILE A 467 -17.27 9.42 -28.48
C ILE A 467 -17.56 10.35 -27.30
N ARG A 468 -16.59 10.54 -26.43
CA ARG A 468 -16.72 11.41 -25.25
C ARG A 468 -15.48 12.24 -25.04
N ALA A 469 -15.67 13.44 -24.52
CA ALA A 469 -14.60 14.31 -24.08
C ALA A 469 -15.02 14.98 -22.77
N SER A 470 -14.10 15.12 -21.84
CA SER A 470 -14.32 15.86 -20.61
C SER A 470 -13.11 16.73 -20.26
N TYR A 471 -13.40 17.87 -19.67
CA TYR A 471 -12.39 18.75 -19.09
C TYR A 471 -12.87 19.26 -17.75
N GLY A 472 -12.04 19.12 -16.72
CA GLY A 472 -12.39 19.58 -15.37
C GLY A 472 -11.20 20.03 -14.56
N VAL A 473 -11.49 20.83 -13.55
CA VAL A 473 -10.53 21.29 -12.56
C VAL A 473 -10.94 20.70 -11.21
N LEU A 474 -10.02 19.96 -10.59
CA LEU A 474 -10.18 19.36 -9.29
C LEU A 474 -9.30 20.08 -8.26
N GLY A 475 -9.84 20.32 -7.07
CA GLY A 475 -9.08 20.92 -5.98
C GLY A 475 -8.27 19.88 -5.21
N GLU A 476 -7.11 20.31 -4.72
CA GLU A 476 -6.24 19.53 -3.86
C GLU A 476 -5.87 20.36 -2.63
N GLU A 477 -6.14 19.82 -1.43
CA GLU A 477 -5.72 20.47 -0.19
C GLU A 477 -4.23 20.22 0.04
N LEU A 478 -3.44 21.28 -0.04
CA LEU A 478 -2.00 21.25 0.16
C LEU A 478 -1.60 21.90 1.48
N GLY A 479 -0.38 21.59 1.94
CA GLY A 479 0.21 22.17 3.14
C GLY A 479 -0.31 21.59 4.45
N THR A 480 0.31 22.02 5.53
CA THR A 480 -0.06 21.64 6.90
C THR A 480 -1.28 22.42 7.36
N ALA A 481 -2.18 21.78 8.10
CA ALA A 481 -3.34 22.43 8.67
C ALA A 481 -2.92 23.61 9.58
N LEU A 482 -3.63 24.74 9.44
CA LEU A 482 -3.46 25.95 10.27
C LEU A 482 -2.05 26.55 10.22
N SER A 483 -1.22 26.21 9.21
CA SER A 483 0.14 26.74 9.05
C SER A 483 0.21 28.28 8.92
N HIS A 484 -0.92 28.94 8.70
CA HIS A 484 -1.04 30.41 8.70
C HIS A 484 -1.14 31.02 10.12
N ILE A 485 -1.16 30.18 11.15
CA ILE A 485 -1.17 30.60 12.56
C ILE A 485 0.19 30.27 13.15
N VAL A 486 0.85 31.27 13.71
CA VAL A 486 2.08 31.06 14.45
C VAL A 486 1.75 30.43 15.80
N GLY A 487 2.38 29.29 16.09
CA GLY A 487 2.25 28.59 17.34
C GLY A 487 3.55 28.62 18.15
N TYR A 488 3.50 28.02 19.33
CA TYR A 488 4.66 27.84 20.20
C TYR A 488 4.79 26.37 20.60
N ASN A 489 6.02 25.88 20.58
CA ASN A 489 6.39 24.60 21.17
C ASN A 489 6.81 24.86 22.62
N TYR A 490 6.04 24.35 23.57
CA TYR A 490 6.37 24.41 25.00
C TYR A 490 7.42 23.35 25.34
N ASN A 491 8.20 23.58 26.40
CA ASN A 491 9.29 22.72 26.83
C ASN A 491 10.37 22.50 25.74
N SER A 492 10.55 23.49 24.87
CA SER A 492 11.60 23.49 23.86
C SER A 492 12.43 24.76 23.92
N GLY A 493 13.70 24.64 23.56
CA GLY A 493 14.67 25.69 23.85
C GLY A 493 15.03 25.72 25.33
N GLY A 494 16.24 26.05 25.65
CA GLY A 494 16.71 26.11 27.03
C GLY A 494 17.65 27.27 27.22
N ALA A 495 17.61 27.84 28.42
CA ALA A 495 18.60 28.77 28.91
C ALA A 495 19.18 28.20 30.20
N VAL A 496 20.45 28.42 30.45
CA VAL A 496 21.07 28.13 31.74
C VAL A 496 20.93 29.39 32.60
N ILE A 497 20.13 29.30 33.66
CA ILE A 497 19.89 30.38 34.62
C ILE A 497 20.35 29.86 35.97
N ASP A 498 21.25 30.58 36.60
CA ASP A 498 21.84 30.21 37.90
C ASP A 498 22.42 28.78 37.93
N GLY A 499 23.05 28.36 36.83
CA GLY A 499 23.65 27.02 36.68
C GLY A 499 22.66 25.89 36.44
N GLY A 500 21.36 26.15 36.38
CA GLY A 500 20.30 25.20 36.07
C GLY A 500 19.75 25.38 34.66
N LEU A 501 19.47 24.29 33.97
CA LEU A 501 18.79 24.31 32.68
C LEU A 501 17.31 24.64 32.90
N VAL A 502 16.85 25.78 32.38
CA VAL A 502 15.44 26.18 32.37
C VAL A 502 14.91 26.01 30.98
N THR A 503 13.88 25.15 30.81
CA THR A 503 13.17 24.95 29.54
C THR A 503 12.21 26.10 29.29
N GLY A 504 12.17 26.57 28.07
CA GLY A 504 11.30 27.65 27.62
C GLY A 504 10.27 27.23 26.60
N SER A 505 9.91 28.14 25.73
CA SER A 505 9.08 27.89 24.55
C SER A 505 9.73 28.51 23.32
N THR A 506 9.60 27.83 22.19
CA THR A 506 10.09 28.32 20.88
C THR A 506 8.92 28.51 19.91
N VAL A 507 9.04 29.48 19.02
CA VAL A 507 8.06 29.70 17.94
C VAL A 507 8.11 28.52 16.96
N THR A 508 6.97 28.05 16.49
CA THR A 508 6.89 26.90 15.55
C THR A 508 7.45 27.18 14.15
N GLY A 509 7.66 28.44 13.79
CA GLY A 509 8.18 28.88 12.49
C GLY A 509 7.47 30.13 11.96
N LEU A 510 7.75 30.48 10.73
CA LEU A 510 7.10 31.60 10.05
C LEU A 510 5.70 31.21 9.54
N ALA A 511 4.72 32.10 9.68
CA ALA A 511 3.38 31.90 9.17
C ALA A 511 3.35 31.67 7.66
N THR A 512 2.59 30.68 7.22
CA THR A 512 2.44 30.34 5.80
C THR A 512 1.18 30.98 5.21
N ASP A 513 1.23 32.30 5.01
CA ASP A 513 0.06 33.10 4.62
C ASP A 513 -0.37 32.93 3.17
N ASN A 514 0.51 32.41 2.31
CA ASN A 514 0.34 32.40 0.85
C ASN A 514 -0.07 31.05 0.26
N ILE A 515 -0.31 30.04 1.09
CA ILE A 515 -0.83 28.75 0.62
C ILE A 515 -2.31 28.84 0.33
N THR A 516 -2.71 28.26 -0.78
CA THR A 516 -4.08 28.02 -1.20
C THR A 516 -4.18 26.66 -1.92
N TRP A 517 -5.31 26.39 -2.52
CA TRP A 517 -5.60 25.17 -3.25
C TRP A 517 -4.58 24.87 -4.35
N GLY A 518 -4.07 23.63 -4.36
CA GLY A 518 -3.55 23.02 -5.57
C GLY A 518 -4.69 22.71 -6.55
N LYS A 519 -4.38 22.64 -7.83
CA LYS A 519 -5.36 22.34 -8.88
C LYS A 519 -4.86 21.24 -9.79
N SER A 520 -5.72 20.26 -10.04
CA SER A 520 -5.52 19.21 -11.04
C SER A 520 -6.49 19.45 -12.20
N LYS A 521 -6.00 19.85 -13.36
CA LYS A 521 -6.77 20.04 -14.59
C LYS A 521 -6.67 18.78 -15.41
N ILE A 522 -7.79 18.16 -15.72
CA ILE A 522 -7.84 16.87 -16.42
C ILE A 522 -8.60 17.05 -17.73
N LEU A 523 -7.96 16.72 -18.85
CA LEU A 523 -8.58 16.47 -20.13
C LEU A 523 -8.62 14.97 -20.34
N ASN A 524 -9.80 14.43 -20.65
CA ASN A 524 -9.98 13.04 -21.05
C ASN A 524 -10.77 12.99 -22.38
N ILE A 525 -10.30 12.18 -23.32
CA ILE A 525 -10.98 11.90 -24.58
C ILE A 525 -11.10 10.39 -24.70
N GLY A 526 -12.32 9.90 -24.88
CA GLY A 526 -12.60 8.48 -24.90
C GLY A 526 -13.53 8.06 -26.01
N ILE A 527 -13.45 6.77 -26.33
CA ILE A 527 -14.33 6.07 -27.25
C ILE A 527 -14.81 4.77 -26.60
N ASP A 528 -16.13 4.54 -26.64
CA ASP A 528 -16.77 3.33 -26.19
C ASP A 528 -17.36 2.59 -27.38
N LEU A 529 -17.01 1.32 -27.52
CA LEU A 529 -17.37 0.46 -28.63
C LEU A 529 -18.13 -0.76 -28.12
N GLY A 530 -19.22 -1.12 -28.77
CA GLY A 530 -19.96 -2.37 -28.58
C GLY A 530 -20.20 -3.05 -29.92
N PHE A 531 -19.89 -4.33 -29.96
CA PHE A 531 -20.05 -5.15 -31.14
C PHE A 531 -20.93 -6.37 -30.86
N LEU A 532 -21.61 -6.90 -31.88
CA LEU A 532 -22.35 -8.17 -31.86
C LEU A 532 -23.35 -8.22 -30.68
N ASP A 533 -24.26 -7.27 -30.60
CA ASP A 533 -25.22 -7.11 -29.47
C ASP A 533 -24.55 -6.93 -28.10
N ASN A 534 -23.48 -6.15 -28.09
CA ASN A 534 -22.65 -5.89 -26.88
C ASN A 534 -21.99 -7.14 -26.26
N ARG A 535 -21.84 -8.23 -27.05
CA ARG A 535 -21.03 -9.37 -26.62
C ARG A 535 -19.55 -9.01 -26.50
N LEU A 536 -19.05 -8.19 -27.42
CA LEU A 536 -17.73 -7.57 -27.34
C LEU A 536 -17.88 -6.09 -27.02
N ASN A 537 -17.33 -5.66 -25.89
CA ASN A 537 -17.25 -4.25 -25.50
C ASN A 537 -15.80 -3.85 -25.37
N ALA A 538 -15.47 -2.68 -25.87
CA ALA A 538 -14.14 -2.10 -25.75
C ALA A 538 -14.24 -0.61 -25.37
N SER A 539 -13.29 -0.11 -24.63
CA SER A 539 -13.13 1.31 -24.38
C SER A 539 -11.67 1.72 -24.49
N PHE A 540 -11.45 2.93 -24.94
CA PHE A 540 -10.13 3.55 -24.99
C PHE A 540 -10.24 4.99 -24.53
N ASP A 541 -9.37 5.41 -23.62
CA ASP A 541 -9.29 6.73 -23.05
C ASP A 541 -7.87 7.26 -23.15
N TYR A 542 -7.72 8.45 -23.70
CA TYR A 542 -6.51 9.25 -23.58
C TYR A 542 -6.74 10.34 -22.55
N PHE A 543 -5.79 10.54 -21.64
CA PHE A 543 -5.86 11.60 -20.65
C PHE A 543 -4.58 12.44 -20.59
N ASN A 544 -4.80 13.72 -20.29
CA ASN A 544 -3.75 14.64 -19.86
C ASN A 544 -4.18 15.29 -18.55
N ARG A 545 -3.32 15.26 -17.55
CA ARG A 545 -3.56 15.83 -16.22
C ARG A 545 -2.47 16.82 -15.89
N ASP A 546 -2.82 18.09 -15.73
CA ASP A 546 -1.92 19.17 -15.31
C ASP A 546 -2.16 19.48 -13.82
N GLN A 547 -1.16 19.23 -12.98
CA GLN A 547 -1.19 19.53 -11.56
C GLN A 547 -0.41 20.82 -11.29
N THR A 548 -1.11 21.86 -10.84
CA THR A 548 -0.56 23.20 -10.63
C THR A 548 -0.71 23.64 -9.18
N GLY A 549 0.12 24.59 -8.78
CA GLY A 549 0.12 25.10 -7.41
C GLY A 549 0.76 24.14 -6.41
N LEU A 550 1.66 23.27 -6.85
CA LEU A 550 2.47 22.43 -5.96
C LEU A 550 3.35 23.31 -5.07
N LEU A 551 3.51 22.88 -3.83
CA LEU A 551 4.27 23.65 -2.85
C LEU A 551 5.78 23.59 -3.12
N ALA A 552 6.42 24.74 -3.00
CA ALA A 552 7.87 24.87 -3.03
C ALA A 552 8.29 26.07 -2.17
N SER A 553 9.50 25.99 -1.61
CA SER A 553 10.11 27.13 -0.91
C SER A 553 10.74 28.08 -1.91
N ARG A 554 10.64 29.37 -1.64
CA ARG A 554 11.37 30.41 -2.38
C ARG A 554 12.83 30.36 -1.94
N TYR A 555 13.73 30.33 -2.91
CA TYR A 555 15.18 30.38 -2.64
C TYR A 555 15.83 31.65 -3.17
N ASP A 556 15.06 32.52 -3.82
CA ASP A 556 15.48 33.83 -4.26
C ASP A 556 15.33 34.91 -3.19
N VAL A 557 14.71 34.57 -2.07
CA VAL A 557 14.66 35.38 -0.85
C VAL A 557 15.56 34.69 0.16
N GLN A 558 16.57 35.39 0.62
CA GLN A 558 17.45 34.92 1.68
C GLN A 558 17.05 35.57 3.00
N ILE A 559 16.96 34.77 4.02
CA ILE A 559 16.86 35.21 5.42
C ILE A 559 18.15 34.78 6.11
N PRO A 560 18.75 35.63 6.97
CA PRO A 560 19.93 35.26 7.76
C PRO A 560 19.65 33.97 8.57
N GLU A 561 20.63 33.10 8.70
CA GLU A 561 20.50 31.86 9.49
C GLU A 561 20.19 32.12 10.95
N GLU A 562 20.61 33.29 11.47
CA GLU A 562 20.35 33.77 12.84
C GLU A 562 18.86 33.94 13.14
N VAL A 563 18.01 34.06 12.12
CA VAL A 563 16.55 34.06 12.28
C VAL A 563 16.03 32.71 12.75
N GLY A 564 16.78 31.61 12.46
CA GLY A 564 16.47 30.26 12.95
C GLY A 564 15.29 29.60 12.27
N PHE A 565 14.73 30.15 11.19
CA PHE A 565 13.57 29.60 10.48
C PHE A 565 13.80 29.50 8.97
N SER A 566 13.24 28.47 8.38
CA SER A 566 13.15 28.36 6.92
C SER A 566 12.00 29.20 6.36
N LEU A 567 12.13 29.66 5.11
CA LEU A 567 11.03 30.33 4.41
C LEU A 567 9.84 29.37 4.24
N PRO A 568 8.61 29.86 4.44
CA PRO A 568 7.43 29.07 4.22
C PRO A 568 7.26 28.68 2.76
N GLN A 569 6.60 27.56 2.52
CA GLN A 569 6.26 27.10 1.18
C GLN A 569 5.13 27.93 0.57
N GLU A 570 5.12 28.02 -0.75
CA GLU A 570 4.08 28.67 -1.53
C GLU A 570 3.66 27.79 -2.74
N ASN A 571 2.51 28.07 -3.35
CA ASN A 571 2.00 27.37 -4.53
C ASN A 571 2.74 27.80 -5.81
N LEU A 572 3.92 27.25 -6.07
CA LEU A 572 4.84 27.73 -7.11
C LEU A 572 5.10 26.76 -8.27
N ASN A 573 5.00 25.45 -8.01
CA ASN A 573 5.43 24.42 -8.97
C ASN A 573 4.24 23.73 -9.66
N SER A 574 4.53 23.04 -10.74
CA SER A 574 3.57 22.19 -11.44
C SER A 574 4.21 20.88 -11.91
N ASN A 575 3.37 19.87 -12.15
CA ASN A 575 3.68 18.64 -12.86
C ASN A 575 2.55 18.36 -13.84
N TYR A 576 2.81 17.49 -14.82
CA TYR A 576 1.72 16.94 -15.62
C TYR A 576 1.92 15.45 -15.91
N ALA A 577 0.83 14.75 -16.14
CA ALA A 577 0.84 13.33 -16.50
C ALA A 577 0.06 13.12 -17.79
N ARG A 578 0.56 12.21 -18.61
CA ARG A 578 -0.12 11.76 -19.83
C ARG A 578 -0.18 10.26 -19.85
N GLY A 579 -1.23 9.75 -20.43
CA GLY A 579 -1.40 8.32 -20.54
C GLY A 579 -2.65 7.91 -21.27
N PHE A 580 -2.88 6.61 -21.30
CA PHE A 580 -4.10 6.02 -21.83
C PHE A 580 -4.56 4.85 -20.97
N ASP A 581 -5.85 4.60 -20.99
CA ASP A 581 -6.51 3.41 -20.46
C ASP A 581 -7.23 2.71 -21.61
N ALA A 582 -7.09 1.40 -21.70
CA ALA A 582 -7.87 0.60 -22.65
C ALA A 582 -8.44 -0.62 -21.94
N SER A 583 -9.66 -1.01 -22.31
CA SER A 583 -10.28 -2.23 -21.82
C SER A 583 -11.04 -2.94 -22.93
N VAL A 584 -11.11 -4.26 -22.82
CA VAL A 584 -11.90 -5.12 -23.68
C VAL A 584 -12.59 -6.18 -22.83
N ASN A 585 -13.85 -6.49 -23.16
CA ASN A 585 -14.62 -7.52 -22.50
C ASN A 585 -15.46 -8.28 -23.54
N TRP A 586 -15.26 -9.58 -23.61
CA TRP A 586 -16.01 -10.49 -24.47
C TRP A 586 -16.85 -11.43 -23.62
N ARG A 587 -18.15 -11.47 -23.87
CA ARG A 587 -19.10 -12.39 -23.22
C ARG A 587 -19.87 -13.13 -24.28
N ASP A 588 -19.81 -14.44 -24.24
CA ASP A 588 -20.53 -15.27 -25.21
C ASP A 588 -20.85 -16.65 -24.61
N ARG A 589 -21.44 -17.52 -25.42
CA ARG A 589 -21.84 -18.87 -25.06
C ARG A 589 -21.41 -19.87 -26.13
N ILE A 590 -20.83 -20.97 -25.71
CA ILE A 590 -20.50 -22.12 -26.58
C ILE A 590 -21.23 -23.35 -26.04
N GLY A 591 -22.26 -23.78 -26.73
CA GLY A 591 -23.12 -24.85 -26.24
C GLY A 591 -23.78 -24.49 -24.88
N ASP A 592 -23.47 -25.24 -23.83
CA ASP A 592 -23.96 -24.99 -22.46
C ASP A 592 -22.99 -24.16 -21.63
N VAL A 593 -21.82 -23.79 -22.14
CA VAL A 593 -20.80 -23.01 -21.42
C VAL A 593 -21.00 -21.53 -21.72
N ASN A 594 -21.33 -20.73 -20.69
CA ASN A 594 -21.20 -19.28 -20.77
C ASN A 594 -19.79 -18.89 -20.38
N TYR A 595 -19.16 -17.98 -21.13
CA TYR A 595 -17.84 -17.51 -20.80
C TYR A 595 -17.74 -15.99 -20.88
N THR A 596 -16.85 -15.44 -20.09
CA THR A 596 -16.45 -14.04 -20.16
C THR A 596 -14.93 -13.98 -20.11
N VAL A 597 -14.35 -13.23 -21.06
CA VAL A 597 -12.92 -12.93 -21.11
C VAL A 597 -12.77 -11.42 -21.13
N GLY A 598 -12.05 -10.88 -20.17
CA GLY A 598 -11.80 -9.44 -20.10
C GLY A 598 -10.33 -9.12 -19.94
N GLY A 599 -9.94 -7.93 -20.38
CA GLY A 599 -8.60 -7.42 -20.17
C GLY A 599 -8.59 -5.90 -20.16
N ASN A 600 -7.60 -5.35 -19.48
CA ASN A 600 -7.34 -3.91 -19.48
C ASN A 600 -5.84 -3.65 -19.45
N VAL A 601 -5.46 -2.48 -19.95
CA VAL A 601 -4.10 -1.96 -19.88
C VAL A 601 -4.14 -0.46 -19.64
N THR A 602 -3.27 -0.01 -18.75
CA THR A 602 -3.08 1.40 -18.44
C THR A 602 -1.63 1.76 -18.60
N TYR A 603 -1.34 2.85 -19.31
CA TYR A 603 -0.04 3.51 -19.33
C TYR A 603 -0.13 4.91 -18.80
N SER A 604 0.78 5.28 -17.91
CA SER A 604 0.83 6.64 -17.36
C SER A 604 2.24 7.02 -16.96
N ARG A 605 2.65 8.24 -17.31
CA ARG A 605 3.94 8.79 -16.88
C ARG A 605 3.84 10.26 -16.51
N TRP A 606 4.58 10.66 -15.47
CA TRP A 606 4.63 12.02 -14.97
C TRP A 606 5.79 12.81 -15.58
N TYR A 607 5.53 14.08 -15.84
CA TYR A 607 6.47 15.04 -16.38
C TYR A 607 6.61 16.21 -15.42
N VAL A 608 7.81 16.79 -15.42
CA VAL A 608 8.10 18.04 -14.73
C VAL A 608 7.41 19.19 -15.47
N GLY A 609 6.57 19.94 -14.79
CA GLY A 609 5.98 21.17 -15.29
C GLY A 609 6.85 22.38 -14.96
N ASP A 610 6.21 23.50 -14.63
CA ASP A 610 6.92 24.72 -14.24
C ASP A 610 7.57 24.54 -12.86
N ARG A 611 8.77 25.11 -12.72
CA ARG A 611 9.52 25.20 -11.46
C ARG A 611 9.83 26.64 -11.17
N TYR A 612 9.76 27.01 -9.90
CA TYR A 612 10.05 28.35 -9.48
C TYR A 612 11.56 28.63 -9.60
N LYS A 613 11.96 29.47 -10.56
CA LYS A 613 13.33 29.98 -10.78
C LYS A 613 14.42 28.91 -10.54
N PRO A 614 14.42 27.77 -11.23
CA PRO A 614 15.39 26.70 -10.98
C PRO A 614 16.81 27.23 -11.22
N ARG A 615 17.71 26.91 -10.30
CA ARG A 615 19.14 27.29 -10.38
C ARG A 615 20.00 26.04 -10.48
N PHE A 616 21.08 26.16 -11.22
CA PHE A 616 22.03 25.09 -11.43
C PHE A 616 23.46 25.66 -11.31
N SER A 617 24.34 24.95 -10.59
CA SER A 617 25.74 25.37 -10.42
C SER A 617 26.57 25.09 -11.67
N SER A 618 26.14 24.14 -12.50
CA SER A 618 26.80 23.74 -13.75
C SER A 618 25.81 23.11 -14.73
N GLU A 619 26.20 22.99 -16.00
CA GLU A 619 25.38 22.27 -16.99
C GLU A 619 25.29 20.77 -16.64
N TRP A 620 26.34 20.20 -16.02
CA TRP A 620 26.30 18.81 -15.52
C TRP A 620 25.29 18.65 -14.38
N GLN A 621 25.28 19.55 -13.39
CA GLN A 621 24.30 19.52 -12.33
C GLN A 621 22.90 19.69 -12.89
N LYS A 622 22.70 20.53 -13.88
CA LYS A 622 21.43 20.68 -14.58
C LYS A 622 21.00 19.39 -15.29
N PHE A 623 21.94 18.72 -15.95
CA PHE A 623 21.67 17.45 -16.62
C PHE A 623 21.28 16.35 -15.63
N ARG A 624 22.06 16.17 -14.56
CA ARG A 624 21.96 15.05 -13.64
C ARG A 624 20.89 15.24 -12.56
N TYR A 625 21.13 16.18 -11.68
CA TYR A 625 20.32 16.31 -10.44
C TYR A 625 19.00 17.02 -10.65
N GLN A 626 18.83 17.66 -11.72
CA GLN A 626 17.72 18.58 -11.91
C GLN A 626 16.69 18.01 -12.87
N ALA A 627 16.66 16.68 -13.04
CA ALA A 627 15.58 16.02 -13.77
C ALA A 627 14.21 16.47 -13.23
N GLY A 628 14.07 16.55 -11.90
CA GLY A 628 12.90 17.09 -11.22
C GLY A 628 12.69 18.62 -11.35
N ASN A 629 13.62 19.36 -11.97
CA ASN A 629 13.55 20.82 -12.12
C ASN A 629 13.59 21.28 -13.59
N ILE A 630 13.71 20.38 -14.55
CA ILE A 630 13.71 20.71 -15.97
C ILE A 630 12.35 20.40 -16.57
N LYS A 631 11.64 21.47 -16.96
CA LYS A 631 10.33 21.37 -17.62
C LYS A 631 10.38 20.42 -18.83
N GLY A 632 9.41 19.53 -18.89
CA GLY A 632 9.27 18.55 -19.96
C GLY A 632 10.02 17.23 -19.74
N ARG A 633 10.89 17.13 -18.75
CA ARG A 633 11.49 15.84 -18.37
C ARG A 633 10.52 14.99 -17.57
N TYR A 634 10.78 13.69 -17.56
CA TYR A 634 10.08 12.77 -16.67
C TYR A 634 10.49 13.01 -15.22
N THR A 635 9.53 12.93 -14.29
CA THR A 635 9.81 13.12 -12.85
C THR A 635 10.56 11.96 -12.22
N ASP A 636 10.60 10.83 -12.91
CA ASP A 636 11.09 9.54 -12.43
C ASP A 636 12.36 9.05 -13.18
N VAL A 637 13.15 9.99 -13.70
CA VAL A 637 14.44 9.65 -14.31
C VAL A 637 15.45 9.27 -13.23
N GLU A 638 15.93 8.03 -13.28
CA GLU A 638 17.00 7.55 -12.41
C GLU A 638 18.36 7.74 -13.07
N PHE A 639 19.33 8.19 -12.27
CA PHE A 639 20.71 8.34 -12.68
C PHE A 639 21.60 7.40 -11.88
N SER A 640 22.52 6.71 -12.57
CA SER A 640 23.41 5.75 -11.95
C SER A 640 24.61 5.46 -12.85
N LEU A 641 25.58 4.71 -12.35
CA LEU A 641 26.71 4.23 -13.14
C LEU A 641 26.23 3.21 -14.18
N VAL A 642 26.92 3.19 -15.31
CA VAL A 642 26.71 2.21 -16.39
C VAL A 642 27.74 1.11 -16.20
N SER A 643 27.29 -0.15 -16.05
CA SER A 643 28.22 -1.28 -15.94
C SER A 643 28.85 -1.63 -17.27
N ASP A 644 30.06 -2.15 -17.19
CA ASP A 644 30.82 -2.75 -18.30
C ASP A 644 31.12 -4.24 -18.05
N GLY A 645 30.26 -4.91 -17.31
CA GLY A 645 30.41 -6.29 -16.88
C GLY A 645 31.16 -6.43 -15.56
N GLN A 646 32.04 -7.42 -15.47
CA GLN A 646 32.83 -7.76 -14.29
C GLN A 646 34.29 -7.97 -14.67
N PHE A 647 35.18 -7.65 -13.75
CA PHE A 647 36.60 -8.02 -13.89
C PHE A 647 36.76 -9.53 -13.84
N GLN A 648 37.51 -10.09 -14.82
CA GLN A 648 37.65 -11.52 -14.95
C GLN A 648 38.95 -12.05 -14.28
N SER A 649 39.96 -11.20 -14.10
CA SER A 649 41.26 -11.63 -13.57
C SER A 649 41.98 -10.46 -12.87
N TRP A 650 42.98 -10.81 -12.06
CA TRP A 650 43.94 -9.86 -11.48
C TRP A 650 44.72 -9.09 -12.56
N GLU A 651 45.05 -9.72 -13.68
CA GLU A 651 45.75 -9.08 -14.81
C GLU A 651 44.87 -8.00 -15.45
N GLU A 652 43.57 -8.26 -15.62
CA GLU A 652 42.64 -7.25 -16.14
C GLU A 652 42.52 -6.05 -15.19
N ILE A 653 42.45 -6.29 -13.88
CA ILE A 653 42.40 -5.22 -12.88
C ILE A 653 43.68 -4.40 -12.92
N ALA A 654 44.85 -5.04 -12.92
CA ALA A 654 46.12 -4.35 -12.92
C ALA A 654 46.37 -3.51 -14.18
N ASN A 655 45.83 -3.92 -15.33
CA ASN A 655 45.95 -3.21 -16.61
C ASN A 655 44.75 -2.28 -16.89
N HIS A 656 43.79 -2.16 -15.99
CA HIS A 656 42.61 -1.33 -16.21
C HIS A 656 42.98 0.16 -16.14
N PRO A 657 42.71 0.95 -17.21
CA PRO A 657 43.20 2.33 -17.29
C PRO A 657 42.40 3.33 -16.42
N VAL A 658 41.24 2.91 -15.90
CA VAL A 658 40.35 3.73 -15.11
C VAL A 658 40.50 3.38 -13.63
N ASP A 659 40.77 4.36 -12.78
CA ASP A 659 40.84 4.19 -11.34
C ASP A 659 39.41 4.18 -10.73
N GLN A 660 38.88 2.97 -10.58
CA GLN A 660 37.48 2.82 -10.14
C GLN A 660 37.32 3.01 -8.62
N ASP A 661 38.30 2.54 -7.84
CA ASP A 661 38.24 2.58 -6.38
C ASP A 661 38.90 3.83 -5.77
N HIS A 662 39.43 4.73 -6.60
CA HIS A 662 40.16 5.93 -6.22
C HIS A 662 41.44 5.64 -5.41
N GLN A 663 42.00 4.40 -5.59
CA GLN A 663 43.21 3.93 -4.92
C GLN A 663 44.13 3.16 -5.88
N GLY A 664 43.94 3.33 -7.19
CA GLY A 664 44.67 2.58 -8.20
C GLY A 664 44.18 1.14 -8.36
N ASN A 665 42.90 0.89 -8.10
CA ASN A 665 42.23 -0.41 -8.23
C ASN A 665 42.72 -1.52 -7.26
N ILE A 666 43.44 -1.16 -6.20
CA ILE A 666 44.01 -2.15 -5.25
C ILE A 666 42.96 -2.86 -4.38
N THR A 667 41.77 -2.29 -4.26
CA THR A 667 40.66 -2.91 -3.48
C THR A 667 39.81 -3.86 -4.33
N LEU A 668 39.96 -3.81 -5.66
CA LEU A 668 39.17 -4.63 -6.59
C LEU A 668 39.63 -6.09 -6.58
N LYS A 669 38.70 -6.95 -6.93
CA LYS A 669 38.92 -8.40 -7.02
C LYS A 669 38.26 -8.96 -8.28
N PRO A 670 38.76 -10.08 -8.82
CA PRO A 670 38.04 -10.78 -9.89
C PRO A 670 36.60 -11.06 -9.49
N GLY A 671 35.66 -10.80 -10.42
CA GLY A 671 34.20 -10.86 -10.19
C GLY A 671 33.59 -9.55 -9.77
N ASP A 672 34.34 -8.50 -9.44
CA ASP A 672 33.77 -7.20 -9.09
C ASP A 672 33.16 -6.51 -10.31
N ALA A 673 32.11 -5.73 -10.07
CA ALA A 673 31.46 -4.94 -11.10
C ALA A 673 32.43 -3.89 -11.68
N LYS A 674 32.48 -3.81 -13.00
CA LYS A 674 33.27 -2.86 -13.76
C LYS A 674 32.35 -1.78 -14.33
N TYR A 675 32.75 -0.51 -14.24
CA TYR A 675 31.94 0.62 -14.68
C TYR A 675 32.60 1.38 -15.84
N LYS A 676 31.76 2.03 -16.66
CA LYS A 676 32.21 2.86 -17.79
C LYS A 676 32.53 4.25 -17.28
N ASP A 677 33.75 4.71 -17.61
CA ASP A 677 34.12 6.12 -17.54
C ASP A 677 33.43 6.85 -18.71
N MET A 678 32.39 7.60 -18.38
CA MET A 678 31.49 8.22 -19.37
C MET A 678 31.94 9.62 -19.77
N ASN A 679 32.84 10.24 -19.02
CA ASN A 679 33.39 11.55 -19.30
C ASN A 679 34.87 11.50 -19.80
N GLY A 680 35.54 10.35 -19.62
CA GLY A 680 36.90 10.10 -20.09
C GLY A 680 37.99 10.75 -19.24
N ASP A 681 37.72 10.96 -17.94
CA ASP A 681 38.68 11.59 -17.01
C ASP A 681 39.60 10.55 -16.30
N GLY A 682 39.36 9.25 -16.51
CA GLY A 682 40.11 8.15 -15.92
C GLY A 682 39.71 7.79 -14.50
N LEU A 683 38.63 8.33 -14.00
CA LEU A 683 38.06 8.06 -12.66
C LEU A 683 36.59 7.67 -12.76
N ILE A 684 36.13 6.78 -11.89
CA ILE A 684 34.68 6.53 -11.75
C ILE A 684 34.12 7.34 -10.61
N ASN A 685 33.25 8.27 -10.95
CA ASN A 685 32.61 9.13 -9.96
C ASN A 685 31.20 9.55 -10.41
N ASP A 686 30.62 10.55 -9.76
CA ASP A 686 29.24 10.94 -10.10
C ASP A 686 29.12 11.69 -11.45
N ALA A 687 30.23 12.12 -12.08
CA ALA A 687 30.22 12.63 -13.44
C ALA A 687 29.94 11.55 -14.51
N ASP A 688 30.06 10.27 -14.15
CA ASP A 688 29.80 9.12 -15.03
C ASP A 688 28.36 8.64 -14.99
N TRP A 689 27.57 9.18 -14.10
CA TRP A 689 26.16 8.75 -14.01
C TRP A 689 25.38 9.14 -15.26
N ARG A 690 24.58 8.21 -15.72
CA ARG A 690 23.69 8.38 -16.88
C ARG A 690 22.27 7.95 -16.51
N PRO A 691 21.25 8.43 -17.25
CA PRO A 691 19.88 7.93 -17.06
C PRO A 691 19.83 6.44 -17.42
N ILE A 692 19.43 5.61 -16.46
CA ILE A 692 19.35 4.17 -16.65
C ILE A 692 18.07 3.58 -16.04
N GLY A 693 17.58 2.48 -16.63
CA GLY A 693 16.40 1.78 -16.14
C GLY A 693 15.09 2.55 -16.30
N TYR A 694 14.08 2.01 -15.68
CA TYR A 694 12.78 2.63 -15.48
C TYR A 694 12.71 3.22 -14.06
N ARG A 695 11.52 3.63 -13.63
CA ARG A 695 11.32 4.13 -12.28
C ARG A 695 11.71 3.10 -11.24
N LYS A 696 12.62 3.48 -10.33
CA LYS A 696 13.06 2.68 -9.20
C LYS A 696 11.96 2.61 -8.14
N GLY A 697 11.71 1.40 -7.60
CA GLY A 697 10.89 1.18 -6.40
C GLY A 697 9.53 1.84 -6.42
N GLY A 698 8.88 1.95 -7.55
CA GLY A 698 7.69 2.76 -7.68
C GLY A 698 6.54 2.10 -8.43
N THR A 699 5.57 2.93 -8.77
CA THR A 699 4.43 2.52 -9.58
C THR A 699 4.91 2.24 -11.01
N PRO A 700 4.64 1.06 -11.57
CA PRO A 700 4.93 0.73 -12.96
C PRO A 700 4.28 1.73 -13.92
N TRP A 701 4.93 1.99 -15.07
CA TRP A 701 4.29 2.83 -16.08
C TRP A 701 3.17 2.11 -16.81
N VAL A 702 3.30 0.78 -16.95
CA VAL A 702 2.31 -0.06 -17.58
C VAL A 702 1.77 -1.06 -16.57
N ASN A 703 0.46 -1.03 -16.38
CA ASN A 703 -0.28 -2.03 -15.61
C ASN A 703 -1.30 -2.69 -16.53
N PHE A 704 -1.47 -3.99 -16.40
CA PHE A 704 -2.45 -4.73 -17.16
C PHE A 704 -3.11 -5.81 -16.30
N ALA A 705 -4.33 -6.16 -16.66
CA ALA A 705 -5.03 -7.26 -16.02
C ALA A 705 -5.84 -8.02 -17.05
N PHE A 706 -6.11 -9.28 -16.79
CA PHE A 706 -7.12 -10.03 -17.53
C PHE A 706 -7.88 -10.95 -16.58
N ASN A 707 -9.12 -11.24 -16.94
CA ASN A 707 -10.00 -12.09 -16.19
C ASN A 707 -10.69 -13.11 -17.12
N LEU A 708 -10.92 -14.29 -16.56
CA LEU A 708 -11.67 -15.38 -17.21
C LEU A 708 -12.77 -15.84 -16.27
N ALA A 709 -13.98 -15.95 -16.80
CA ALA A 709 -15.10 -16.55 -16.11
C ALA A 709 -15.79 -17.59 -17.00
N LEU A 710 -16.14 -18.73 -16.41
CA LEU A 710 -16.83 -19.83 -17.08
C LEU A 710 -17.98 -20.31 -16.18
N ASP A 711 -19.14 -20.56 -16.77
CA ASP A 711 -20.31 -21.13 -16.08
C ASP A 711 -20.85 -22.31 -16.89
N TRP A 712 -20.93 -23.50 -16.30
CA TRP A 712 -21.38 -24.71 -16.95
C TRP A 712 -22.13 -25.65 -15.99
N LYS A 713 -23.44 -25.82 -16.18
CA LYS A 713 -24.29 -26.80 -15.48
C LYS A 713 -24.11 -26.79 -13.94
N GLY A 714 -24.01 -25.60 -13.34
CA GLY A 714 -23.83 -25.41 -11.90
C GLY A 714 -22.38 -25.35 -11.44
N ILE A 715 -21.42 -25.66 -12.31
CA ILE A 715 -20.00 -25.41 -12.06
C ILE A 715 -19.71 -23.99 -12.53
N ASP A 716 -19.03 -23.21 -11.71
CA ASP A 716 -18.51 -21.91 -12.07
C ASP A 716 -17.01 -21.85 -11.79
N PHE A 717 -16.30 -21.16 -12.67
CA PHE A 717 -14.87 -20.89 -12.58
C PHE A 717 -14.60 -19.42 -12.79
N ARG A 718 -13.73 -18.83 -11.98
CA ARG A 718 -13.27 -17.45 -12.08
C ARG A 718 -11.76 -17.44 -11.91
N ALA A 719 -11.05 -16.66 -12.71
CA ALA A 719 -9.63 -16.42 -12.55
C ALA A 719 -9.27 -14.96 -12.94
N ASP A 720 -8.57 -14.28 -12.06
CA ASP A 720 -8.11 -12.91 -12.24
C ASP A 720 -6.58 -12.87 -12.20
N PHE A 721 -6.00 -12.23 -13.18
CA PHE A 721 -4.57 -12.02 -13.32
C PHE A 721 -4.26 -10.55 -13.38
N VAL A 722 -3.17 -10.15 -12.72
CA VAL A 722 -2.65 -8.79 -12.78
C VAL A 722 -1.18 -8.83 -13.14
N GLY A 723 -0.74 -7.85 -13.87
CA GLY A 723 0.66 -7.74 -14.27
C GLY A 723 1.09 -6.29 -14.39
N ALA A 724 2.38 -6.11 -14.40
CA ALA A 724 2.99 -4.82 -14.65
C ALA A 724 4.32 -4.96 -15.36
N THR A 725 4.74 -3.88 -16.01
CA THR A 725 6.05 -3.77 -16.66
C THR A 725 6.52 -2.32 -16.65
N ALA A 726 7.72 -2.09 -17.13
CA ALA A 726 8.34 -0.76 -17.18
C ALA A 726 8.49 -0.11 -15.80
N TYR A 727 9.11 -0.85 -14.88
CA TYR A 727 9.67 -0.35 -13.62
C TYR A 727 10.93 -1.13 -13.27
N THR A 728 11.78 -0.57 -12.41
CA THR A 728 13.07 -1.16 -12.06
C THR A 728 13.04 -1.64 -10.61
N TYR A 729 13.39 -2.91 -10.41
CA TYR A 729 13.76 -3.45 -9.11
C TYR A 729 15.27 -3.27 -8.94
N VAL A 730 15.67 -2.74 -7.79
CA VAL A 730 17.08 -2.53 -7.42
C VAL A 730 17.42 -3.44 -6.26
N GLN A 731 18.40 -4.33 -6.46
CA GLN A 731 18.90 -5.18 -5.39
C GLN A 731 19.62 -4.34 -4.35
N GLN A 732 19.27 -4.50 -3.08
CA GLN A 732 19.89 -3.81 -1.95
C GLN A 732 19.99 -4.71 -0.72
N GLY A 733 20.78 -4.26 0.28
CA GLY A 733 20.94 -4.96 1.54
C GLY A 733 21.40 -6.42 1.35
N PHE A 734 20.74 -7.35 2.00
CA PHE A 734 21.09 -8.79 2.01
C PHE A 734 21.07 -9.46 0.64
N LEU A 735 20.45 -8.87 -0.35
CA LEU A 735 20.45 -9.38 -1.73
C LEU A 735 21.61 -8.86 -2.56
N ARG A 736 22.43 -7.94 -2.01
CA ARG A 736 23.52 -7.28 -2.71
C ARG A 736 24.87 -7.46 -2.04
N TYR A 737 24.93 -7.50 -0.71
CA TYR A 737 26.15 -7.67 0.05
C TYR A 737 25.93 -8.48 1.32
N PHE A 738 26.99 -9.03 1.86
CA PHE A 738 26.98 -9.78 3.10
C PHE A 738 27.19 -8.86 4.32
N ASP A 739 26.13 -8.60 5.07
CA ASP A 739 26.21 -7.83 6.32
C ASP A 739 26.99 -8.62 7.37
N PRO A 740 28.05 -8.05 7.96
CA PRO A 740 28.90 -8.75 8.94
C PRO A 740 28.16 -9.21 10.21
N ASN A 741 27.02 -8.59 10.51
CA ASN A 741 26.25 -8.85 11.71
C ASN A 741 25.00 -9.70 11.47
N LYS A 742 24.88 -10.33 10.30
CA LYS A 742 23.68 -11.07 9.91
C LYS A 742 24.04 -12.31 9.09
N ASN A 743 23.04 -13.13 8.78
CA ASN A 743 23.22 -14.16 7.76
C ASN A 743 23.25 -13.52 6.37
N LEU A 744 23.75 -14.23 5.36
CA LEU A 744 23.67 -13.80 3.98
C LEU A 744 22.47 -14.45 3.28
N SER A 745 22.11 -13.91 2.11
CA SER A 745 21.09 -14.52 1.25
C SER A 745 21.65 -15.78 0.57
N GLN A 746 20.90 -16.89 0.60
CA GLN A 746 21.23 -18.09 -0.15
C GLN A 746 21.36 -17.77 -1.65
N TYR A 747 20.44 -16.94 -2.19
CA TYR A 747 20.50 -16.50 -3.58
C TYR A 747 21.80 -15.76 -3.92
N LEU A 748 22.24 -14.87 -3.02
CA LEU A 748 23.52 -14.16 -3.23
C LEU A 748 24.69 -15.13 -3.19
N TRP A 749 24.73 -16.05 -2.22
CA TRP A 749 25.77 -17.06 -2.11
C TRP A 749 25.87 -17.94 -3.36
N ASP A 750 24.76 -18.47 -3.81
CA ASP A 750 24.70 -19.39 -4.95
C ASP A 750 25.12 -18.74 -6.27
N ASN A 751 24.93 -17.41 -6.41
CA ASN A 751 25.20 -16.66 -7.63
C ASN A 751 26.40 -15.72 -7.52
N SER A 752 27.09 -15.66 -6.39
CA SER A 752 28.28 -14.81 -6.26
C SER A 752 29.54 -15.49 -6.76
N THR A 753 30.50 -14.68 -7.11
CA THR A 753 31.90 -15.13 -7.32
C THR A 753 32.41 -15.78 -6.04
N ARG A 754 33.16 -16.87 -6.15
CA ARG A 754 33.72 -17.64 -5.03
C ARG A 754 35.15 -18.08 -5.32
N LEU A 755 35.97 -18.22 -4.27
CA LEU A 755 37.24 -18.94 -4.40
C LEU A 755 37.01 -20.37 -4.89
N VAL A 756 37.92 -20.93 -5.66
CA VAL A 756 37.89 -22.32 -6.06
C VAL A 756 38.06 -23.23 -4.84
N ASP A 757 38.97 -22.87 -3.92
CA ASP A 757 39.09 -23.41 -2.58
C ASP A 757 38.99 -22.29 -1.54
N ILE A 758 37.97 -22.33 -0.71
CA ILE A 758 37.72 -21.31 0.31
C ILE A 758 38.83 -21.20 1.37
N TRP A 759 39.72 -22.20 1.41
CA TRP A 759 40.85 -22.27 2.34
C TRP A 759 42.16 -21.72 1.76
N ASP A 760 42.21 -21.48 0.44
CA ASP A 760 43.39 -21.02 -0.27
C ASP A 760 43.09 -19.77 -1.10
N ALA A 761 43.72 -18.64 -0.72
CA ALA A 761 43.56 -17.35 -1.40
C ALA A 761 44.08 -17.36 -2.84
N ASP A 762 45.06 -18.25 -3.15
CA ASP A 762 45.70 -18.36 -4.46
C ASP A 762 45.03 -19.42 -5.36
N SER A 763 43.97 -20.07 -4.91
CA SER A 763 43.25 -21.12 -5.67
C SER A 763 42.54 -20.59 -6.93
N GLY A 764 42.43 -19.27 -7.10
CA GLY A 764 41.69 -18.64 -8.18
C GLY A 764 40.19 -18.48 -7.87
N PHE A 765 39.42 -18.00 -8.86
CA PHE A 765 38.03 -17.62 -8.69
C PHE A 765 37.09 -18.31 -9.68
N ASN A 766 35.99 -18.80 -9.20
CA ASN A 766 34.80 -19.13 -10.00
C ASN A 766 33.95 -17.89 -10.12
N ILE A 767 34.02 -17.20 -11.27
CA ILE A 767 33.30 -15.96 -11.49
C ILE A 767 31.78 -16.24 -11.56
N GLY A 768 31.03 -15.69 -10.64
CA GLY A 768 29.59 -15.75 -10.59
C GLY A 768 28.91 -14.55 -11.22
N LYS A 769 27.58 -14.51 -11.15
CA LYS A 769 26.75 -13.38 -11.61
C LYS A 769 26.98 -12.10 -10.78
N TYR A 770 27.39 -12.27 -9.53
CA TYR A 770 27.61 -11.18 -8.57
C TYR A 770 29.04 -11.20 -8.04
N PRO A 771 29.53 -10.08 -7.50
CA PRO A 771 30.82 -9.99 -6.81
C PRO A 771 30.94 -10.99 -5.66
N LEU A 772 32.14 -11.13 -5.14
CA LEU A 772 32.42 -11.91 -3.94
C LEU A 772 31.57 -11.45 -2.75
N ALA A 773 30.82 -12.37 -2.16
CA ALA A 773 30.04 -12.13 -0.95
C ALA A 773 30.97 -12.12 0.27
N LEU A 774 31.63 -11.00 0.53
CA LEU A 774 32.55 -10.81 1.66
C LEU A 774 31.90 -10.01 2.77
N ARG A 775 32.05 -10.45 4.00
CA ARG A 775 31.55 -9.79 5.22
C ARG A 775 32.10 -8.38 5.46
N THR A 776 33.23 -8.07 4.85
CA THR A 776 33.89 -6.77 4.97
C THR A 776 33.37 -5.73 3.97
N ARG A 777 32.56 -6.15 3.02
CA ARG A 777 32.00 -5.29 1.98
C ARG A 777 30.63 -4.78 2.35
N ASN A 778 30.37 -3.53 2.04
CA ASN A 778 29.12 -2.86 2.30
C ASN A 778 28.68 -1.98 1.12
N ASN A 779 27.63 -1.21 1.29
CA ASN A 779 27.09 -0.35 0.25
C ASN A 779 28.02 0.78 -0.21
N SER A 780 29.05 1.11 0.54
CA SER A 780 30.06 2.13 0.18
C SER A 780 31.25 1.54 -0.63
N ASP A 781 31.42 0.23 -0.65
CA ASP A 781 32.42 -0.42 -1.49
C ASP A 781 32.09 -0.19 -2.99
N CYS A 782 33.10 0.16 -3.80
CA CYS A 782 32.89 0.56 -5.20
C CYS A 782 32.20 -0.52 -6.03
N THR A 783 32.42 -1.79 -5.75
CA THR A 783 31.73 -2.89 -6.45
C THR A 783 30.21 -2.89 -6.19
N HIS A 784 29.74 -2.20 -5.15
CA HIS A 784 28.35 -2.08 -4.77
C HIS A 784 27.76 -0.68 -5.03
N TRP A 785 28.45 0.17 -5.77
CA TRP A 785 27.89 1.48 -6.11
C TRP A 785 26.60 1.36 -6.94
N PRO A 786 25.69 2.33 -6.85
CA PRO A 786 24.48 2.36 -7.64
C PRO A 786 24.81 2.26 -9.14
N SER A 787 24.31 1.24 -9.80
CA SER A 787 24.57 0.98 -11.22
C SER A 787 23.51 0.04 -11.81
N ASP A 788 23.40 0.01 -13.13
CA ASP A 788 22.53 -0.94 -13.83
C ASP A 788 22.91 -2.41 -13.62
N PHE A 789 24.10 -2.69 -13.10
CA PHE A 789 24.52 -4.03 -12.68
C PHE A 789 23.54 -4.65 -11.65
N TRP A 790 22.98 -3.81 -10.78
CA TRP A 790 22.07 -4.22 -9.72
C TRP A 790 20.60 -3.99 -10.07
N TYR A 791 20.30 -3.55 -11.29
CA TYR A 791 18.97 -3.19 -11.72
C TYR A 791 18.35 -4.28 -12.58
N THR A 792 17.11 -4.63 -12.29
CA THR A 792 16.28 -5.50 -13.12
C THR A 792 15.04 -4.75 -13.56
N ASN A 793 14.87 -4.57 -14.87
CA ASN A 793 13.63 -4.04 -15.43
C ASN A 793 12.55 -5.12 -15.27
N MET A 794 11.67 -4.91 -14.30
CA MET A 794 10.72 -5.92 -13.86
C MET A 794 9.53 -6.01 -14.82
N THR A 795 9.17 -7.26 -15.11
CA THR A 795 7.91 -7.62 -15.77
C THR A 795 7.34 -8.84 -15.06
N TYR A 796 6.05 -8.81 -14.74
CA TYR A 796 5.40 -9.94 -14.12
C TYR A 796 3.93 -10.09 -14.53
N LEU A 797 3.44 -11.31 -14.35
CA LEU A 797 2.04 -11.68 -14.39
C LEU A 797 1.73 -12.55 -13.17
N LYS A 798 0.81 -12.11 -12.31
CA LYS A 798 0.46 -12.76 -11.05
C LYS A 798 -1.00 -13.21 -11.09
N MET A 799 -1.25 -14.45 -10.70
CA MET A 799 -2.59 -14.93 -10.44
C MET A 799 -3.09 -14.29 -9.14
N ARG A 800 -4.00 -13.32 -9.24
CA ARG A 800 -4.56 -12.61 -8.10
C ARG A 800 -5.58 -13.45 -7.37
N ASN A 801 -6.56 -13.97 -8.10
CA ASN A 801 -7.61 -14.82 -7.57
C ASN A 801 -7.90 -15.95 -8.54
N VAL A 802 -8.27 -17.11 -8.00
CA VAL A 802 -8.91 -18.20 -8.72
C VAL A 802 -9.98 -18.80 -7.82
N GLU A 803 -11.13 -19.12 -8.39
CA GLU A 803 -12.21 -19.77 -7.67
C GLU A 803 -12.90 -20.79 -8.56
N ILE A 804 -13.19 -21.96 -8.01
CA ILE A 804 -14.01 -23.00 -8.62
C ILE A 804 -15.15 -23.29 -7.66
N GLY A 805 -16.39 -23.16 -8.12
CA GLY A 805 -17.59 -23.40 -7.36
C GLY A 805 -18.51 -24.43 -7.99
N TYR A 806 -19.32 -25.05 -7.15
CA TYR A 806 -20.41 -25.91 -7.58
C TYR A 806 -21.69 -25.57 -6.84
N THR A 807 -22.71 -25.19 -7.59
CA THR A 807 -24.06 -24.94 -7.07
C THR A 807 -24.89 -26.21 -7.18
N LEU A 808 -25.38 -26.71 -6.05
CA LEU A 808 -26.20 -27.90 -6.00
C LEU A 808 -27.49 -27.72 -6.78
N PRO A 809 -28.00 -28.79 -7.45
CA PRO A 809 -29.26 -28.74 -8.15
C PRO A 809 -30.41 -28.33 -7.21
N GLN A 810 -31.21 -27.36 -7.58
CA GLN A 810 -32.33 -26.87 -6.78
C GLN A 810 -33.34 -27.98 -6.39
N LYS A 811 -33.47 -29.03 -7.21
CA LYS A 811 -34.33 -30.21 -6.89
C LYS A 811 -33.92 -30.89 -5.59
N TRP A 812 -32.66 -30.79 -5.15
CA TRP A 812 -32.19 -31.38 -3.90
C TRP A 812 -32.36 -30.40 -2.74
N THR A 813 -31.98 -29.15 -2.94
CA THR A 813 -31.93 -28.14 -1.89
C THR A 813 -33.30 -27.63 -1.47
N SER A 814 -34.25 -27.56 -2.43
CA SER A 814 -35.62 -27.08 -2.13
C SER A 814 -36.38 -28.01 -1.16
N LYS A 815 -36.00 -29.30 -1.08
CA LYS A 815 -36.61 -30.24 -0.14
C LYS A 815 -36.36 -29.91 1.34
N VAL A 816 -35.32 -29.15 1.60
CA VAL A 816 -34.91 -28.66 2.94
C VAL A 816 -35.05 -27.17 3.11
N GLY A 817 -35.84 -26.50 2.23
CA GLY A 817 -36.11 -25.07 2.31
C GLY A 817 -34.94 -24.17 1.82
N ILE A 818 -33.91 -24.72 1.17
CA ILE A 818 -32.77 -24.00 0.66
C ILE A 818 -33.01 -23.65 -0.81
N SER A 819 -32.97 -22.36 -1.15
CA SER A 819 -33.17 -21.86 -2.50
C SER A 819 -31.94 -22.02 -3.37
N ARG A 820 -30.73 -21.86 -2.77
CA ARG A 820 -29.42 -22.07 -3.43
C ARG A 820 -28.40 -22.53 -2.40
N CYS A 821 -27.58 -23.50 -2.77
CA CYS A 821 -26.44 -23.95 -1.98
C CYS A 821 -25.23 -24.14 -2.90
N ARG A 822 -24.17 -23.39 -2.65
CA ARG A 822 -22.94 -23.39 -3.42
C ARG A 822 -21.75 -23.69 -2.50
N PHE A 823 -20.87 -24.60 -2.92
CA PHE A 823 -19.57 -24.83 -2.32
C PHE A 823 -18.49 -24.37 -3.27
N TYR A 824 -17.38 -23.88 -2.74
CA TYR A 824 -16.28 -23.42 -3.57
C TYR A 824 -14.92 -23.61 -2.91
N VAL A 825 -13.90 -23.64 -3.76
CA VAL A 825 -12.50 -23.54 -3.37
C VAL A 825 -11.95 -22.31 -4.05
N SER A 826 -11.28 -21.45 -3.28
CA SER A 826 -10.64 -20.24 -3.82
C SER A 826 -9.17 -20.19 -3.45
N GLY A 827 -8.38 -19.62 -4.34
CA GLY A 827 -6.97 -19.36 -4.14
C GLY A 827 -6.61 -17.90 -4.43
N GLN A 828 -5.71 -17.34 -3.64
CA GLN A 828 -5.19 -15.99 -3.86
C GLN A 828 -3.68 -16.01 -3.93
N ASN A 829 -3.11 -15.20 -4.84
CA ASN A 829 -1.66 -15.04 -5.01
C ASN A 829 -0.89 -16.37 -5.17
N LEU A 830 -1.49 -17.39 -5.83
CA LEU A 830 -0.94 -18.75 -5.86
C LEU A 830 0.42 -18.80 -6.58
N PHE A 831 0.60 -18.02 -7.63
CA PHE A 831 1.88 -17.90 -8.33
C PHE A 831 2.04 -16.55 -9.04
N ALA A 832 3.28 -16.23 -9.35
CA ALA A 832 3.66 -15.11 -10.23
C ALA A 832 4.71 -15.59 -11.24
N LEU A 833 4.48 -15.30 -12.52
CA LEU A 833 5.50 -15.37 -13.56
C LEU A 833 6.23 -14.04 -13.56
N LYS A 834 7.54 -14.07 -13.39
CA LYS A 834 8.37 -12.86 -13.26
C LYS A 834 9.73 -13.07 -13.90
N ASN A 835 10.36 -12.00 -14.36
CA ASN A 835 11.67 -12.04 -15.01
C ASN A 835 12.85 -11.82 -14.03
N ILE A 836 12.66 -12.14 -12.77
CA ILE A 836 13.70 -12.10 -11.74
C ILE A 836 13.73 -13.44 -11.02
N ASP A 837 14.94 -13.96 -10.80
CA ASP A 837 15.17 -15.27 -10.18
C ASP A 837 15.08 -15.24 -8.64
N ILE A 838 15.16 -14.06 -8.04
CA ILE A 838 15.07 -13.89 -6.59
C ILE A 838 13.66 -14.22 -6.11
N ASP A 839 13.56 -14.96 -5.01
CA ASP A 839 12.26 -15.30 -4.42
C ASP A 839 11.67 -14.11 -3.64
N ILE A 840 11.21 -13.10 -4.38
CA ILE A 840 10.49 -11.92 -3.87
C ILE A 840 9.14 -11.78 -4.57
N ASP A 841 8.20 -11.15 -3.91
CA ASP A 841 6.96 -10.74 -4.58
C ASP A 841 7.22 -9.52 -5.45
N PRO A 842 6.85 -9.54 -6.75
CA PRO A 842 7.14 -8.44 -7.66
C PRO A 842 6.39 -7.13 -7.31
N GLU A 843 5.38 -7.18 -6.45
CA GLU A 843 4.64 -6.01 -5.99
C GLU A 843 5.22 -5.39 -4.70
N ILE A 844 6.18 -6.06 -4.06
CA ILE A 844 6.86 -5.54 -2.88
C ILE A 844 7.90 -4.51 -3.32
N THR A 845 7.81 -3.31 -2.76
CA THR A 845 8.73 -2.20 -3.04
C THR A 845 9.99 -2.20 -2.18
N ALA A 846 10.10 -3.12 -1.21
CA ALA A 846 11.28 -3.26 -0.37
C ALA A 846 12.47 -3.76 -1.21
N GLU A 847 13.48 -2.92 -1.39
CA GLU A 847 14.63 -3.18 -2.27
C GLU A 847 15.55 -4.29 -1.74
N ASN A 848 15.52 -4.55 -0.43
CA ASN A 848 16.20 -5.68 0.21
C ASN A 848 15.37 -6.97 0.19
N GLY A 849 14.14 -6.94 -0.34
CA GLY A 849 13.21 -8.06 -0.37
C GLY A 849 12.58 -8.40 0.99
N MET A 850 12.94 -7.67 2.06
CA MET A 850 12.45 -7.95 3.41
C MET A 850 11.21 -7.12 3.70
N ALA A 851 10.06 -7.71 3.49
CA ALA A 851 8.77 -7.17 3.88
C ALA A 851 7.92 -8.29 4.46
N TYR A 852 6.83 -7.95 5.11
CA TYR A 852 5.82 -8.96 5.46
C TYR A 852 5.38 -9.64 4.14
N PRO A 853 5.57 -10.96 3.99
CA PRO A 853 5.37 -11.61 2.71
C PRO A 853 3.91 -11.56 2.27
N ASN A 854 3.70 -11.40 0.98
CA ASN A 854 2.38 -11.61 0.40
C ASN A 854 1.99 -13.07 0.54
N MET A 855 0.87 -13.33 1.24
CA MET A 855 0.44 -14.70 1.51
C MET A 855 -0.21 -15.32 0.27
N LYS A 856 0.12 -16.57 0.01
CA LYS A 856 -0.75 -17.44 -0.78
C LYS A 856 -1.90 -17.86 0.14
N VAL A 857 -3.13 -17.77 -0.35
CA VAL A 857 -4.29 -18.13 0.46
C VAL A 857 -5.07 -19.21 -0.27
N VAL A 858 -5.52 -20.22 0.47
CA VAL A 858 -6.42 -21.25 -0.03
C VAL A 858 -7.59 -21.36 0.93
N ASN A 859 -8.81 -21.17 0.43
CA ASN A 859 -10.04 -21.24 1.22
C ASN A 859 -11.00 -22.27 0.66
N PHE A 860 -11.71 -22.94 1.55
CA PHE A 860 -12.84 -23.78 1.28
C PHE A 860 -14.09 -23.09 1.83
N GLY A 861 -15.05 -22.81 0.96
CA GLY A 861 -16.18 -21.99 1.36
C GLY A 861 -17.53 -22.52 0.90
N PHE A 862 -18.57 -21.91 1.47
CA PHE A 862 -19.94 -22.19 1.12
C PHE A 862 -20.78 -20.90 1.08
N SER A 863 -21.88 -20.95 0.32
CA SER A 863 -22.91 -19.91 0.32
C SER A 863 -24.29 -20.57 0.23
N VAL A 864 -25.18 -20.24 1.16
CA VAL A 864 -26.52 -20.82 1.26
C VAL A 864 -27.54 -19.70 1.33
N ASP A 865 -28.55 -19.77 0.43
CA ASP A 865 -29.69 -18.87 0.39
C ASP A 865 -30.96 -19.66 0.82
N PHE A 866 -31.72 -19.08 1.75
CA PHE A 866 -33.00 -19.63 2.20
C PHE A 866 -34.18 -18.81 1.68
#